data_d82bdc7a02850769e1f6ad1fe8af40a6
#
_entry.id   d82bdc7a02850769e1f6ad1fe8af40a6
#
_cell.length_a   1.000
_cell.length_b   1.000
_cell.length_c   1.000
_cell.angle_alpha   90.00
_cell.angle_beta   90.00
_cell.angle_gamma   90.00
#
_symmetry.space_group_name_H-M   'P 1'
#
loop_
_entity.id
_entity.type
_entity.pdbx_description
1 polymer ?
#
loop_
_entity_poly.entity_id
_entity_poly.type
_entity_poly.pdbx_seq_one_letter_code
_entity_poly.pdbx_strand_id
1 'polypeptide(L)'
;MKKVYTVAHTHWDFEWYFTRQEARVQFIFHMDEVLEALESNQLDFYTLDGQMSIIEDYLSLFPEKEKQLKKFVQAGRLFVGPWFTQIDEMTTSGESIVRNLRIGIREAEELGSAMRIGYLPDSFGQSQDMPKIYHGFDIQHALFWRGMPNEANTRYFYWSSNDGSKVLTANIKNGYYAGVDLVEKNDFSELVERISTHTSSNAHLLPVGGDQRAVDFNLKTRINKANQEIEDSTEFIESNYPQFFKALEKEAQEFLDIKGEFIEPTDSKIHRGIYSSRYDLKQVYDQLERLLTYQLEPMSVLAARYDISVKQGLIDSLWKIVSRGQAHDSAGGCNSDKTNRDIYMRGINGLQEAQSCMDYLLRKLSVSLNTSQEDSLFMWNPLPFELRMIKKVKLSTQNKHFSLTDDRGEKVAFEIIEQVKENAALLRRNPEEMLDESYYVSTIAVECTLPAMGYVHYHVSAEEEKPQTLLKATRIENDFYQIEFTEGKFNLCLKKNGKKYLDFLSFEDGGDEGDTYDYSPAFDDWILNLNFKNSHTSRVEQGEFLSRIIVEGEWELPYNLASRKDKKRDGVVSYALTLEINKQDNRLYLSLNVNNQVLDHRLRLVLKTDVETEFSTSDTPFGIIDRPIEEKYLKDWQARGYKEEPTSMRPMIHFANLHDAKTSWSFLSKGTKDFQVLDKDQQELAITVFRGVGYLGRPDTKRRPGDASGLQTREVETPDSQLLGDVFFEGNIVIDTDFDAVSLQNQYLLTTQEDIYYQTQTINRFSTPIEYFPINKKNIDLKPLRMIALENIGVIFSSMETSSDQTGIQLRLYNPQDTSQKMPGIIKLQEPAAIKLLNLEGKIIDSLENSVEELLMAEFRPGEIRTYGIFFKK
;
A
#
# COMPACT_ATOMS: atom_id res chain seq x y z
N MET A 1 -39.73 4.51 -23.60
CA MET A 1 -38.91 3.77 -24.60
C MET A 1 -37.55 3.51 -23.93
N LYS A 2 -37.21 2.23 -23.78
CA LYS A 2 -35.92 1.84 -23.23
C LYS A 2 -34.80 2.13 -24.24
N LYS A 3 -33.65 2.57 -23.75
CA LYS A 3 -32.44 2.78 -24.56
C LYS A 3 -31.29 1.97 -24.00
N VAL A 4 -30.66 1.18 -24.86
CA VAL A 4 -29.46 0.41 -24.52
C VAL A 4 -28.24 1.14 -25.07
N TYR A 5 -27.45 1.71 -24.16
CA TYR A 5 -26.20 2.40 -24.44
C TYR A 5 -25.09 1.36 -24.60
N THR A 6 -24.78 1.04 -25.85
CA THR A 6 -23.81 0.02 -26.24
C THR A 6 -22.43 0.65 -26.32
N VAL A 7 -21.52 0.24 -25.45
CA VAL A 7 -20.19 0.87 -25.32
C VAL A 7 -19.11 -0.12 -25.77
N ALA A 8 -18.48 0.18 -26.90
CA ALA A 8 -17.27 -0.54 -27.36
C ALA A 8 -16.08 -0.22 -26.43
N HIS A 9 -15.46 -1.26 -25.88
CA HIS A 9 -14.33 -1.12 -24.98
C HIS A 9 -13.44 -2.37 -25.00
N THR A 10 -12.26 -2.26 -24.39
CA THR A 10 -11.49 -3.42 -23.93
C THR A 10 -11.37 -3.35 -22.39
N HIS A 11 -11.25 -4.48 -21.71
CA HIS A 11 -10.53 -4.61 -20.47
C HIS A 11 -9.14 -5.13 -20.81
N TRP A 12 -8.11 -4.43 -20.34
CA TRP A 12 -6.74 -4.74 -20.71
C TRP A 12 -5.90 -4.92 -19.45
N ASP A 13 -5.72 -6.19 -19.05
CA ASP A 13 -4.78 -6.50 -17.98
C ASP A 13 -3.39 -6.09 -18.44
N PHE A 14 -2.77 -5.23 -17.64
CA PHE A 14 -1.43 -4.75 -17.89
C PHE A 14 -0.40 -5.91 -17.91
N GLU A 15 -0.62 -6.88 -17.03
CA GLU A 15 0.12 -8.13 -16.88
C GLU A 15 -0.73 -9.11 -16.06
N TRP A 16 -0.67 -10.40 -16.36
CA TRP A 16 -1.47 -11.44 -15.68
C TRP A 16 -0.89 -12.84 -15.93
N TYR A 17 -1.49 -13.68 -16.82
CA TYR A 17 -0.85 -14.92 -17.29
C TYR A 17 0.40 -14.64 -18.14
N PHE A 18 0.48 -13.46 -18.69
CA PHE A 18 1.48 -12.92 -19.60
C PHE A 18 2.19 -11.73 -18.94
N THR A 19 3.44 -11.53 -19.32
CA THR A 19 4.22 -10.38 -18.88
C THR A 19 3.75 -9.09 -19.55
N ARG A 20 4.11 -7.93 -18.96
CA ARG A 20 3.91 -6.62 -19.61
C ARG A 20 4.43 -6.59 -21.05
N GLN A 21 5.58 -7.22 -21.33
CA GLN A 21 6.19 -7.23 -22.66
C GLN A 21 5.33 -8.00 -23.66
N GLU A 22 4.75 -9.12 -23.25
CA GLU A 22 3.82 -9.91 -24.09
C GLU A 22 2.50 -9.15 -24.31
N ALA A 23 1.93 -8.55 -23.25
CA ALA A 23 0.73 -7.72 -23.33
C ALA A 23 0.95 -6.52 -24.27
N ARG A 24 2.10 -5.84 -24.16
CA ARG A 24 2.44 -4.69 -25.00
C ARG A 24 2.48 -5.05 -26.49
N VAL A 25 3.03 -6.22 -26.84
CA VAL A 25 3.04 -6.66 -28.25
C VAL A 25 1.61 -6.80 -28.76
N GLN A 26 0.73 -7.45 -28.01
CA GLN A 26 -0.67 -7.60 -28.42
C GLN A 26 -1.40 -6.25 -28.46
N PHE A 27 -1.13 -5.37 -27.52
CA PHE A 27 -1.75 -4.04 -27.45
C PHE A 27 -1.40 -3.17 -28.65
N ILE A 28 -0.18 -3.26 -29.19
CA ILE A 28 0.23 -2.54 -30.41
C ILE A 28 -0.73 -2.86 -31.57
N PHE A 29 -0.98 -4.13 -31.83
CA PHE A 29 -1.89 -4.56 -32.90
C PHE A 29 -3.33 -4.17 -32.60
N HIS A 30 -3.78 -4.36 -31.36
CA HIS A 30 -5.11 -3.94 -30.92
C HIS A 30 -5.31 -2.42 -31.11
N MET A 31 -4.32 -1.61 -30.75
CA MET A 31 -4.40 -0.15 -30.91
C MET A 31 -4.48 0.28 -32.38
N ASP A 32 -3.73 -0.41 -33.25
CA ASP A 32 -3.81 -0.16 -34.69
C ASP A 32 -5.21 -0.48 -35.24
N GLU A 33 -5.85 -1.59 -34.79
CA GLU A 33 -7.24 -1.95 -35.12
C GLU A 33 -8.23 -0.91 -34.59
N VAL A 34 -8.08 -0.42 -33.38
CA VAL A 34 -8.92 0.67 -32.82
C VAL A 34 -8.83 1.92 -33.66
N LEU A 35 -7.63 2.35 -34.03
CA LEU A 35 -7.42 3.51 -34.86
C LEU A 35 -8.02 3.33 -36.28
N GLU A 36 -7.88 2.14 -36.88
CA GLU A 36 -8.50 1.80 -38.16
C GLU A 36 -10.04 1.86 -38.09
N ALA A 37 -10.63 1.27 -37.05
CA ALA A 37 -12.08 1.27 -36.84
C ALA A 37 -12.66 2.68 -36.69
N LEU A 38 -11.96 3.55 -35.96
CA LEU A 38 -12.34 4.96 -35.79
C LEU A 38 -12.13 5.77 -37.07
N GLU A 39 -11.03 5.58 -37.81
CA GLU A 39 -10.72 6.32 -39.03
C GLU A 39 -11.69 5.95 -40.17
N SER A 40 -12.05 4.66 -40.30
CA SER A 40 -13.01 4.15 -41.29
C SER A 40 -14.48 4.40 -40.89
N ASN A 41 -14.75 4.95 -39.71
CA ASN A 41 -16.09 5.14 -39.12
C ASN A 41 -16.89 3.82 -38.96
N GLN A 42 -16.22 2.68 -38.84
CA GLN A 42 -16.83 1.41 -38.44
C GLN A 42 -17.27 1.43 -36.96
N LEU A 43 -16.53 2.20 -36.13
CA LEU A 43 -16.94 2.59 -34.78
C LEU A 43 -17.03 4.12 -34.66
N ASP A 44 -18.04 4.61 -33.94
CA ASP A 44 -18.10 6.03 -33.59
C ASP A 44 -17.28 6.33 -32.34
N PHE A 45 -17.24 5.39 -31.38
CA PHE A 45 -16.61 5.54 -30.08
C PHE A 45 -15.82 4.30 -29.70
N TYR A 46 -14.75 4.49 -28.91
CA TYR A 46 -14.02 3.41 -28.25
C TYR A 46 -13.47 3.85 -26.89
N THR A 47 -13.53 2.98 -25.88
CA THR A 47 -12.95 3.21 -24.55
C THR A 47 -11.74 2.31 -24.33
N LEU A 48 -10.57 2.93 -24.11
CA LEU A 48 -9.32 2.22 -23.83
C LEU A 48 -9.16 1.98 -22.32
N ASP A 49 -10.04 1.16 -21.77
CA ASP A 49 -9.99 0.64 -20.40
C ASP A 49 -9.74 1.66 -19.26
N GLY A 50 -9.91 2.94 -19.55
CA GLY A 50 -9.71 3.99 -18.53
C GLY A 50 -8.30 4.14 -17.99
N GLN A 51 -7.26 3.54 -18.60
CA GLN A 51 -5.89 3.57 -18.11
C GLN A 51 -4.87 4.09 -19.14
N MET A 52 -3.86 4.83 -18.63
CA MET A 52 -2.85 5.49 -19.47
C MET A 52 -1.57 4.68 -19.67
N SER A 53 -1.27 3.73 -18.77
CA SER A 53 -0.03 2.93 -18.82
C SER A 53 0.15 2.15 -20.13
N ILE A 54 -0.94 1.67 -20.72
CA ILE A 54 -0.93 0.96 -22.02
C ILE A 54 -0.68 1.93 -23.18
N ILE A 55 -1.20 3.16 -23.08
CA ILE A 55 -0.99 4.21 -24.09
C ILE A 55 0.45 4.73 -24.01
N GLU A 56 0.99 4.91 -22.80
CA GLU A 56 2.41 5.26 -22.62
C GLU A 56 3.32 4.22 -23.28
N ASP A 57 3.03 2.92 -23.09
CA ASP A 57 3.76 1.83 -23.73
C ASP A 57 3.70 1.87 -25.26
N TYR A 58 2.53 2.18 -25.83
CA TYR A 58 2.34 2.34 -27.27
C TYR A 58 3.10 3.55 -27.82
N LEU A 59 2.92 4.73 -27.22
CA LEU A 59 3.55 5.97 -27.65
C LEU A 59 5.07 6.00 -27.44
N SER A 60 5.58 5.25 -26.48
CA SER A 60 7.03 5.10 -26.30
C SER A 60 7.73 4.47 -27.52
N LEU A 61 6.99 3.64 -28.28
CA LEU A 61 7.48 2.96 -29.47
C LEU A 61 7.05 3.68 -30.77
N PHE A 62 5.88 4.31 -30.78
CA PHE A 62 5.27 4.96 -31.93
C PHE A 62 4.89 6.42 -31.62
N PRO A 63 5.86 7.29 -31.32
CA PRO A 63 5.57 8.67 -30.96
C PRO A 63 4.86 9.46 -32.07
N GLU A 64 5.03 9.05 -33.35
CA GLU A 64 4.34 9.66 -34.50
C GLU A 64 2.82 9.47 -34.47
N LYS A 65 2.33 8.45 -33.76
CA LYS A 65 0.89 8.17 -33.58
C LYS A 65 0.21 9.12 -32.61
N GLU A 66 0.94 9.87 -31.81
CA GLU A 66 0.39 10.81 -30.83
C GLU A 66 -0.62 11.80 -31.45
N LYS A 67 -0.32 12.32 -32.66
CA LYS A 67 -1.23 13.23 -33.35
C LYS A 67 -2.56 12.57 -33.73
N GLN A 68 -2.54 11.30 -34.10
CA GLN A 68 -3.73 10.53 -34.46
C GLN A 68 -4.57 10.24 -33.21
N LEU A 69 -3.94 9.86 -32.10
CA LEU A 69 -4.63 9.68 -30.82
C LEU A 69 -5.27 11.00 -30.38
N LYS A 70 -4.52 12.09 -30.37
CA LYS A 70 -5.03 13.43 -30.02
C LYS A 70 -6.26 13.83 -30.85
N LYS A 71 -6.26 13.56 -32.16
CA LYS A 71 -7.40 13.82 -33.05
C LYS A 71 -8.68 13.14 -32.53
N PHE A 72 -8.61 11.85 -32.16
CA PHE A 72 -9.79 11.10 -31.72
C PHE A 72 -10.20 11.40 -30.28
N VAL A 73 -9.23 11.64 -29.37
CA VAL A 73 -9.52 12.05 -27.99
C VAL A 73 -10.20 13.42 -27.97
N GLN A 74 -9.66 14.41 -28.69
CA GLN A 74 -10.24 15.77 -28.79
C GLN A 74 -11.60 15.78 -29.48
N ALA A 75 -11.83 14.85 -30.41
CA ALA A 75 -13.15 14.68 -31.06
C ALA A 75 -14.19 13.98 -30.17
N GLY A 76 -13.82 13.49 -28.97
CA GLY A 76 -14.67 12.74 -28.08
C GLY A 76 -15.07 11.37 -28.66
N ARG A 77 -14.18 10.74 -29.45
CA ARG A 77 -14.38 9.42 -30.07
C ARG A 77 -13.52 8.33 -29.44
N LEU A 78 -12.39 8.68 -28.86
CA LEU A 78 -11.52 7.80 -28.11
C LEU A 78 -11.46 8.28 -26.65
N PHE A 79 -11.80 7.40 -25.70
CA PHE A 79 -11.85 7.72 -24.27
C PHE A 79 -10.65 7.08 -23.55
N VAL A 80 -9.92 7.91 -22.79
CA VAL A 80 -8.65 7.56 -22.12
C VAL A 80 -8.64 8.10 -20.68
N GLY A 81 -7.86 7.50 -19.77
CA GLY A 81 -7.85 7.84 -18.36
C GLY A 81 -9.20 7.55 -17.66
N PRO A 82 -9.36 7.90 -16.37
CA PRO A 82 -8.54 8.82 -15.56
C PRO A 82 -7.35 8.17 -14.86
N TRP A 83 -7.24 6.86 -14.87
CA TRP A 83 -6.21 6.12 -14.17
C TRP A 83 -4.89 6.07 -14.95
N PHE A 84 -3.77 5.98 -14.23
CA PHE A 84 -2.54 5.50 -14.86
C PHE A 84 -2.57 3.97 -15.03
N THR A 85 -2.95 3.23 -13.97
CA THR A 85 -3.32 1.81 -14.04
C THR A 85 -4.58 1.55 -13.23
N GLN A 86 -5.35 0.51 -13.56
CA GLN A 86 -6.49 0.08 -12.73
C GLN A 86 -5.99 -0.65 -11.48
N ILE A 87 -6.28 -0.09 -10.34
CA ILE A 87 -5.81 -0.57 -9.03
C ILE A 87 -6.74 -1.60 -8.39
N ASP A 88 -6.23 -2.33 -7.39
CA ASP A 88 -7.05 -2.91 -6.33
C ASP A 88 -7.20 -1.91 -5.19
N GLU A 89 -8.43 -1.51 -4.86
CA GLU A 89 -8.71 -0.47 -3.85
C GLU A 89 -8.48 -0.92 -2.41
N MET A 90 -8.54 -2.25 -2.17
CA MET A 90 -8.52 -2.80 -0.81
C MET A 90 -7.10 -2.93 -0.24
N THR A 91 -6.10 -2.97 -1.12
CA THR A 91 -4.68 -3.15 -0.76
C THR A 91 -3.81 -1.94 -1.03
N THR A 92 -4.37 -0.89 -1.66
CA THR A 92 -3.65 0.32 -2.10
C THR A 92 -3.91 1.49 -1.15
N SER A 93 -2.86 2.21 -0.75
CA SER A 93 -3.00 3.39 0.12
C SER A 93 -3.65 4.59 -0.58
N GLY A 94 -4.18 5.51 0.21
CA GLY A 94 -4.80 6.73 -0.32
C GLY A 94 -3.85 7.59 -1.14
N GLU A 95 -2.58 7.72 -0.72
CA GLU A 95 -1.60 8.51 -1.47
C GLU A 95 -1.20 7.85 -2.80
N SER A 96 -1.10 6.54 -2.86
CA SER A 96 -0.90 5.83 -4.13
C SER A 96 -2.07 6.03 -5.08
N ILE A 97 -3.30 5.96 -4.59
CA ILE A 97 -4.50 6.23 -5.41
C ILE A 97 -4.46 7.67 -5.96
N VAL A 98 -4.13 8.65 -5.13
CA VAL A 98 -4.01 10.05 -5.53
C VAL A 98 -2.92 10.23 -6.59
N ARG A 99 -1.75 9.60 -6.44
CA ARG A 99 -0.65 9.68 -7.42
C ARG A 99 -1.04 9.02 -8.74
N ASN A 100 -1.68 7.85 -8.68
CA ASN A 100 -2.16 7.12 -9.85
C ASN A 100 -3.15 7.97 -10.67
N LEU A 101 -4.20 8.51 -10.04
CA LEU A 101 -5.17 9.38 -10.69
C LEU A 101 -4.53 10.65 -11.23
N ARG A 102 -3.65 11.30 -10.47
CA ARG A 102 -2.99 12.54 -10.89
C ARG A 102 -2.14 12.33 -12.15
N ILE A 103 -1.36 11.25 -12.20
CA ILE A 103 -0.54 10.89 -13.36
C ILE A 103 -1.45 10.56 -14.54
N GLY A 104 -2.44 9.70 -14.36
CA GLY A 104 -3.34 9.26 -15.43
C GLY A 104 -4.14 10.42 -16.02
N ILE A 105 -4.72 11.29 -15.18
CA ILE A 105 -5.46 12.48 -15.64
C ILE A 105 -4.54 13.43 -16.42
N ARG A 106 -3.35 13.74 -15.88
CA ARG A 106 -2.39 14.63 -16.55
C ARG A 106 -2.05 14.12 -17.94
N GLU A 107 -1.66 12.86 -18.07
CA GLU A 107 -1.29 12.27 -19.35
C GLU A 107 -2.46 12.18 -20.35
N ALA A 108 -3.67 11.89 -19.85
CA ALA A 108 -4.88 11.91 -20.69
C ALA A 108 -5.23 13.31 -21.17
N GLU A 109 -5.08 14.34 -20.33
CA GLU A 109 -5.31 15.74 -20.70
C GLU A 109 -4.27 16.25 -21.71
N GLU A 110 -3.04 15.75 -21.69
CA GLU A 110 -2.01 16.03 -22.71
C GLU A 110 -2.40 15.49 -24.08
N LEU A 111 -3.21 14.43 -24.15
CA LEU A 111 -3.81 13.92 -25.38
C LEU A 111 -5.09 14.67 -25.79
N GLY A 112 -5.70 15.41 -24.87
CA GLY A 112 -6.89 16.23 -25.17
C GLY A 112 -7.88 16.32 -24.02
N SER A 113 -8.28 15.19 -23.43
CA SER A 113 -9.18 15.14 -22.28
C SER A 113 -9.12 13.80 -21.56
N ALA A 114 -9.26 13.80 -20.23
CA ALA A 114 -9.46 12.59 -19.46
C ALA A 114 -10.95 12.23 -19.38
N MET A 115 -11.26 10.93 -19.43
CA MET A 115 -12.59 10.42 -19.10
C MET A 115 -12.78 10.49 -17.58
N ARG A 116 -13.45 11.53 -17.07
CA ARG A 116 -13.65 11.77 -15.63
C ARG A 116 -14.75 10.87 -15.05
N ILE A 117 -14.53 9.58 -15.09
CA ILE A 117 -15.38 8.53 -14.49
C ILE A 117 -14.48 7.62 -13.65
N GLY A 118 -14.85 7.35 -12.42
CA GLY A 118 -14.21 6.36 -11.56
C GLY A 118 -14.44 4.94 -12.10
N TYR A 119 -13.73 4.61 -13.19
CA TYR A 119 -13.89 3.39 -13.96
C TYR A 119 -12.92 2.32 -13.44
N LEU A 120 -13.44 1.39 -12.65
CA LEU A 120 -12.71 0.23 -12.13
C LEU A 120 -13.58 -1.03 -12.28
N PRO A 121 -13.66 -1.60 -13.50
CA PRO A 121 -14.61 -2.67 -13.81
C PRO A 121 -14.28 -3.99 -13.12
N ASP A 122 -13.00 -4.27 -12.78
CA ASP A 122 -12.56 -5.56 -12.27
C ASP A 122 -11.85 -5.56 -10.92
N SER A 123 -11.75 -4.42 -10.21
CA SER A 123 -11.20 -4.38 -8.85
C SER A 123 -11.90 -5.35 -7.90
N PHE A 124 -11.14 -6.00 -7.01
CA PHE A 124 -11.60 -7.09 -6.13
C PHE A 124 -12.23 -6.59 -4.83
N GLY A 125 -13.10 -5.61 -4.94
CA GLY A 125 -13.79 -4.91 -3.87
C GLY A 125 -13.72 -3.40 -4.04
N GLN A 126 -14.57 -2.66 -3.31
CA GLN A 126 -14.68 -1.21 -3.44
C GLN A 126 -14.56 -0.56 -2.06
N SER A 127 -13.60 0.34 -1.91
CA SER A 127 -13.34 1.04 -0.64
C SER A 127 -14.34 2.17 -0.40
N GLN A 128 -14.80 2.30 0.84
CA GLN A 128 -15.71 3.38 1.27
C GLN A 128 -15.16 4.79 1.03
N ASP A 129 -13.85 4.95 0.80
CA ASP A 129 -13.21 6.26 0.62
C ASP A 129 -13.23 6.75 -0.83
N MET A 130 -13.58 5.89 -1.79
CA MET A 130 -13.52 6.24 -3.20
C MET A 130 -14.41 7.44 -3.58
N PRO A 131 -15.66 7.60 -3.08
CA PRO A 131 -16.46 8.78 -3.43
C PRO A 131 -15.79 10.10 -3.08
N LYS A 132 -15.12 10.21 -1.90
CA LYS A 132 -14.41 11.44 -1.52
C LYS A 132 -13.13 11.66 -2.32
N ILE A 133 -12.44 10.57 -2.70
CA ILE A 133 -11.28 10.65 -3.58
C ILE A 133 -11.73 11.12 -4.98
N TYR A 134 -12.76 10.52 -5.56
CA TYR A 134 -13.31 10.93 -6.84
C TYR A 134 -13.75 12.39 -6.84
N HIS A 135 -14.46 12.81 -5.80
CA HIS A 135 -14.87 14.20 -5.64
C HIS A 135 -13.67 15.17 -5.61
N GLY A 136 -12.56 14.77 -4.97
CA GLY A 136 -11.31 15.54 -4.93
C GLY A 136 -10.62 15.69 -6.30
N PHE A 137 -11.03 14.91 -7.30
CA PHE A 137 -10.59 14.97 -8.70
C PHE A 137 -11.68 15.48 -9.67
N ASP A 138 -12.75 16.10 -9.17
CA ASP A 138 -13.90 16.52 -9.98
C ASP A 138 -14.55 15.39 -10.78
N ILE A 139 -14.47 14.15 -10.29
CA ILE A 139 -15.12 12.96 -10.84
C ILE A 139 -16.47 12.81 -10.15
N GLN A 140 -17.58 12.87 -10.91
CA GLN A 140 -18.95 12.83 -10.41
C GLN A 140 -19.63 11.48 -10.63
N HIS A 141 -19.00 10.57 -11.37
CA HIS A 141 -19.54 9.26 -11.77
C HIS A 141 -18.57 8.15 -11.45
N ALA A 142 -19.11 6.97 -11.10
CA ALA A 142 -18.32 5.76 -10.92
C ALA A 142 -18.97 4.55 -11.62
N LEU A 143 -18.12 3.61 -11.99
CA LEU A 143 -18.55 2.35 -12.61
C LEU A 143 -17.67 1.22 -12.09
N PHE A 144 -18.32 0.17 -11.57
CA PHE A 144 -17.65 -1.03 -11.10
C PHE A 144 -18.55 -2.28 -11.21
N TRP A 145 -17.95 -3.45 -11.08
CA TRP A 145 -18.68 -4.73 -11.12
C TRP A 145 -18.85 -5.39 -9.76
N ARG A 146 -17.74 -5.64 -9.06
CA ARG A 146 -17.68 -6.58 -7.93
C ARG A 146 -18.06 -5.92 -6.60
N GLY A 147 -18.61 -6.72 -5.69
CA GLY A 147 -18.76 -6.41 -4.27
C GLY A 147 -20.11 -5.88 -3.82
N MET A 148 -20.98 -5.50 -4.73
CA MET A 148 -22.29 -4.89 -4.37
C MET A 148 -23.18 -5.86 -3.59
N PRO A 149 -23.74 -5.47 -2.42
CA PRO A 149 -24.63 -6.31 -1.64
C PRO A 149 -25.93 -6.64 -2.39
N ASN A 150 -26.37 -7.90 -2.32
CA ASN A 150 -27.67 -8.30 -2.90
C ASN A 150 -28.85 -7.53 -2.32
N GLU A 151 -28.79 -7.19 -1.05
CA GLU A 151 -29.84 -6.45 -0.36
C GLU A 151 -30.08 -5.06 -0.93
N ALA A 152 -29.07 -4.44 -1.54
CA ALA A 152 -29.19 -3.13 -2.19
C ALA A 152 -30.15 -3.15 -3.40
N ASN A 153 -30.29 -4.28 -4.07
CA ASN A 153 -31.22 -4.53 -5.16
C ASN A 153 -31.33 -3.39 -6.20
N THR A 154 -30.22 -2.75 -6.52
CA THR A 154 -30.15 -1.65 -7.48
C THR A 154 -28.92 -1.74 -8.37
N ARG A 155 -28.99 -1.15 -9.58
CA ARG A 155 -27.84 -0.98 -10.47
C ARG A 155 -27.26 0.42 -10.43
N TYR A 156 -28.12 1.41 -10.22
CA TYR A 156 -27.75 2.84 -10.28
C TYR A 156 -28.12 3.48 -8.96
N PHE A 157 -27.16 4.14 -8.35
CA PHE A 157 -27.30 4.71 -7.01
C PHE A 157 -26.27 5.81 -6.78
N TYR A 158 -26.47 6.63 -5.76
CA TYR A 158 -25.40 7.48 -5.23
C TYR A 158 -24.57 6.67 -4.25
N TRP A 159 -23.28 6.58 -4.51
CA TRP A 159 -22.30 6.04 -3.56
C TRP A 159 -21.71 7.18 -2.76
N SER A 160 -21.81 7.12 -1.43
CA SER A 160 -21.46 8.20 -0.51
C SER A 160 -20.35 7.81 0.46
N SER A 161 -19.44 8.74 0.72
CA SER A 161 -18.43 8.66 1.78
C SER A 161 -18.90 9.38 3.05
N ASN A 162 -18.15 9.19 4.13
CA ASN A 162 -18.45 9.78 5.44
C ASN A 162 -18.31 11.31 5.50
N ASP A 163 -17.55 11.94 4.59
CA ASP A 163 -17.44 13.40 4.46
C ASP A 163 -18.65 14.07 3.75
N GLY A 164 -19.61 13.27 3.30
CA GLY A 164 -20.78 13.71 2.54
C GLY A 164 -20.56 13.79 1.03
N SER A 165 -19.37 13.51 0.53
CA SER A 165 -19.12 13.39 -0.91
C SER A 165 -19.88 12.20 -1.48
N LYS A 166 -20.41 12.35 -2.69
CA LYS A 166 -21.14 11.28 -3.38
C LYS A 166 -20.96 11.34 -4.89
N VAL A 167 -21.00 10.18 -5.51
CA VAL A 167 -20.89 9.99 -6.95
C VAL A 167 -22.05 9.17 -7.47
N LEU A 168 -22.62 9.52 -8.62
CA LEU A 168 -23.61 8.68 -9.29
C LEU A 168 -22.91 7.46 -9.87
N THR A 169 -23.32 6.28 -9.41
CA THR A 169 -22.63 5.02 -9.65
C THR A 169 -23.48 4.06 -10.48
N ALA A 170 -22.82 3.41 -11.43
CA ALA A 170 -23.37 2.29 -12.18
C ALA A 170 -22.67 0.99 -11.79
N ASN A 171 -23.39 0.08 -11.14
CA ASN A 171 -22.93 -1.28 -10.92
C ASN A 171 -23.28 -2.17 -12.13
N ILE A 172 -22.26 -2.63 -12.85
CA ILE A 172 -22.42 -3.52 -14.01
C ILE A 172 -22.58 -4.98 -13.57
N LYS A 173 -23.70 -5.31 -12.93
CA LYS A 173 -23.99 -6.63 -12.32
C LYS A 173 -23.70 -7.84 -13.23
N ASN A 174 -23.77 -7.69 -14.53
CA ASN A 174 -23.50 -8.77 -15.49
C ASN A 174 -22.03 -8.79 -16.00
N GLY A 175 -21.16 -8.00 -15.38
CA GLY A 175 -19.76 -7.84 -15.77
C GLY A 175 -19.55 -6.92 -16.98
N TYR A 176 -18.31 -6.52 -17.15
CA TYR A 176 -17.87 -5.67 -18.27
C TYR A 176 -17.88 -6.39 -19.63
N TYR A 177 -18.09 -7.71 -19.64
CA TYR A 177 -18.23 -8.54 -20.84
C TYR A 177 -19.69 -8.87 -21.19
N ALA A 178 -20.67 -8.20 -20.57
CA ALA A 178 -22.09 -8.49 -20.76
C ALA A 178 -22.56 -8.42 -22.22
N GLY A 179 -21.91 -7.62 -23.05
CA GLY A 179 -22.22 -7.45 -24.46
C GLY A 179 -21.72 -8.57 -25.38
N VAL A 180 -21.04 -9.59 -24.87
CA VAL A 180 -20.64 -10.79 -25.66
C VAL A 180 -21.88 -11.43 -26.30
N ASP A 181 -23.02 -11.44 -25.62
CA ASP A 181 -24.25 -11.99 -26.15
C ASP A 181 -24.78 -11.23 -27.38
N LEU A 182 -24.53 -9.94 -27.50
CA LEU A 182 -24.83 -9.17 -28.72
C LEU A 182 -23.98 -9.66 -29.93
N VAL A 183 -22.80 -10.19 -29.63
CA VAL A 183 -21.84 -10.68 -30.66
C VAL A 183 -22.11 -12.14 -31.01
N GLU A 184 -22.35 -12.98 -30.01
CA GLU A 184 -22.36 -14.45 -30.15
C GLU A 184 -23.78 -15.07 -30.22
N LYS A 185 -24.79 -14.39 -29.66
CA LYS A 185 -26.18 -14.87 -29.59
C LYS A 185 -27.13 -13.97 -30.40
N ASN A 186 -28.33 -14.47 -30.64
CA ASN A 186 -29.39 -13.73 -31.34
C ASN A 186 -30.66 -13.49 -30.47
N ASP A 187 -30.61 -13.78 -29.17
CA ASP A 187 -31.69 -13.51 -28.25
C ASP A 187 -31.52 -12.14 -27.59
N PHE A 188 -31.97 -11.11 -28.29
CA PHE A 188 -31.86 -9.74 -27.80
C PHE A 188 -32.84 -9.42 -26.71
N SER A 189 -33.99 -10.15 -26.62
CA SER A 189 -34.98 -9.95 -25.58
C SER A 189 -34.47 -10.44 -24.22
N GLU A 190 -33.84 -11.63 -24.16
CA GLU A 190 -33.17 -12.14 -22.97
C GLU A 190 -32.06 -11.20 -22.50
N LEU A 191 -31.24 -10.68 -23.44
CA LEU A 191 -30.20 -9.73 -23.15
C LEU A 191 -30.75 -8.45 -22.50
N VAL A 192 -31.82 -7.86 -23.07
CA VAL A 192 -32.46 -6.65 -22.53
C VAL A 192 -33.10 -6.94 -21.16
N GLU A 193 -33.78 -8.06 -20.99
CA GLU A 193 -34.33 -8.46 -19.69
C GLU A 193 -33.21 -8.50 -18.64
N ARG A 194 -32.12 -9.18 -18.92
CA ARG A 194 -30.97 -9.36 -18.01
C ARG A 194 -30.35 -8.04 -17.60
N ILE A 195 -30.11 -7.11 -18.54
CA ILE A 195 -29.50 -5.80 -18.22
C ILE A 195 -30.50 -4.81 -17.62
N SER A 196 -31.79 -5.08 -17.70
CA SER A 196 -32.86 -4.26 -17.12
C SER A 196 -33.27 -4.67 -15.70
N THR A 197 -32.76 -5.78 -15.16
CA THR A 197 -33.03 -6.19 -13.78
C THR A 197 -32.47 -5.15 -12.77
N HIS A 198 -33.13 -5.02 -11.62
CA HIS A 198 -32.71 -4.15 -10.51
C HIS A 198 -32.60 -2.65 -10.85
N THR A 199 -33.37 -2.16 -11.82
CA THR A 199 -33.47 -0.74 -12.13
C THR A 199 -34.81 -0.38 -12.72
N SER A 200 -35.30 0.81 -12.42
CA SER A 200 -36.48 1.42 -13.04
C SER A 200 -36.10 2.41 -14.17
N SER A 201 -34.81 2.60 -14.42
CA SER A 201 -34.31 3.48 -15.48
C SER A 201 -34.70 2.98 -16.86
N ASN A 202 -34.91 3.90 -17.80
CA ASN A 202 -34.99 3.60 -19.23
C ASN A 202 -33.63 3.59 -19.92
N ALA A 203 -32.58 4.05 -19.26
CA ALA A 203 -31.20 3.99 -19.75
C ALA A 203 -30.50 2.73 -19.23
N HIS A 204 -30.18 1.83 -20.15
CA HIS A 204 -29.48 0.57 -19.81
C HIS A 204 -28.08 0.58 -20.39
N LEU A 205 -27.10 0.20 -19.59
CA LEU A 205 -25.70 0.14 -20.02
C LEU A 205 -25.36 -1.28 -20.52
N LEU A 206 -24.74 -1.37 -21.70
CA LEU A 206 -24.24 -2.62 -22.27
C LEU A 206 -22.77 -2.45 -22.71
N PRO A 207 -21.80 -2.80 -21.88
CA PRO A 207 -20.40 -2.89 -22.28
C PRO A 207 -20.20 -4.02 -23.29
N VAL A 208 -19.57 -3.73 -24.43
CA VAL A 208 -19.22 -4.69 -25.48
C VAL A 208 -17.71 -4.75 -25.62
N GLY A 209 -17.13 -5.76 -25.03
CA GLY A 209 -15.67 -5.94 -24.91
C GLY A 209 -15.38 -7.04 -23.89
N GLY A 210 -14.27 -6.93 -23.23
CA GLY A 210 -13.79 -7.85 -22.19
C GLY A 210 -12.27 -8.00 -22.22
N ASP A 211 -11.74 -9.00 -21.52
CA ASP A 211 -10.31 -9.25 -21.36
C ASP A 211 -9.63 -9.47 -22.72
N GLN A 212 -8.78 -8.52 -23.12
CA GLN A 212 -7.97 -8.53 -24.34
C GLN A 212 -8.76 -8.94 -25.62
N ARG A 213 -10.05 -8.60 -25.69
CA ARG A 213 -10.86 -8.94 -26.84
C ARG A 213 -10.52 -8.08 -28.06
N ALA A 214 -10.61 -8.72 -29.25
CA ALA A 214 -10.45 -8.04 -30.52
C ALA A 214 -11.54 -6.98 -30.75
N VAL A 215 -11.22 -5.95 -31.53
CA VAL A 215 -12.15 -4.90 -31.95
C VAL A 215 -13.29 -5.49 -32.80
N ASP A 216 -14.54 -5.24 -32.44
CA ASP A 216 -15.69 -5.66 -33.26
C ASP A 216 -15.99 -4.62 -34.34
N PHE A 217 -15.41 -4.76 -35.51
CA PHE A 217 -15.67 -3.90 -36.68
C PHE A 217 -17.12 -3.93 -37.18
N ASN A 218 -17.92 -4.90 -36.73
CA ASN A 218 -19.32 -5.10 -37.13
C ASN A 218 -20.34 -4.62 -36.10
N LEU A 219 -19.91 -3.93 -35.04
CA LEU A 219 -20.80 -3.51 -33.95
C LEU A 219 -22.04 -2.75 -34.43
N LYS A 220 -21.88 -1.78 -35.37
CA LYS A 220 -23.02 -1.04 -35.96
C LYS A 220 -24.01 -1.97 -36.67
N THR A 221 -23.52 -2.96 -37.39
CA THR A 221 -24.35 -3.96 -38.06
C THR A 221 -25.14 -4.79 -37.06
N ARG A 222 -24.49 -5.19 -35.94
CA ARG A 222 -25.16 -5.93 -34.86
C ARG A 222 -26.21 -5.10 -34.14
N ILE A 223 -25.92 -3.83 -33.85
CA ILE A 223 -26.88 -2.88 -33.30
C ILE A 223 -28.10 -2.73 -34.22
N ASN A 224 -27.88 -2.53 -35.52
CA ASN A 224 -28.96 -2.44 -36.49
C ASN A 224 -29.80 -3.71 -36.55
N LYS A 225 -29.17 -4.89 -36.49
CA LYS A 225 -29.87 -6.18 -36.44
C LYS A 225 -30.71 -6.28 -35.17
N ALA A 226 -30.14 -5.98 -34.01
CA ALA A 226 -30.86 -6.01 -32.74
C ALA A 226 -32.08 -5.08 -32.77
N ASN A 227 -31.96 -3.87 -33.33
CA ASN A 227 -33.07 -2.93 -33.49
C ASN A 227 -34.15 -3.41 -34.48
N GLN A 228 -33.82 -4.28 -35.43
CA GLN A 228 -34.79 -4.85 -36.37
C GLN A 228 -35.52 -6.07 -35.81
N GLU A 229 -34.90 -6.84 -34.98
CA GLU A 229 -35.37 -8.11 -34.47
C GLU A 229 -36.06 -8.02 -33.10
N ILE A 230 -35.79 -6.91 -32.33
CA ILE A 230 -36.44 -6.75 -31.02
C ILE A 230 -37.88 -6.30 -31.17
N GLU A 231 -38.79 -7.03 -30.55
CA GLU A 231 -40.23 -6.76 -30.62
C GLU A 231 -40.70 -5.67 -29.64
N ASP A 232 -39.89 -5.32 -28.67
CA ASP A 232 -40.15 -4.36 -27.60
C ASP A 232 -39.87 -2.92 -28.03
N SER A 233 -40.39 -1.94 -27.31
CA SER A 233 -40.06 -0.54 -27.49
C SER A 233 -38.64 -0.17 -26.96
N THR A 234 -37.64 -0.95 -27.35
CA THR A 234 -36.23 -0.79 -26.98
C THR A 234 -35.39 -0.39 -28.16
N GLU A 235 -34.50 0.52 -27.99
CA GLU A 235 -33.54 1.02 -28.99
C GLU A 235 -32.09 0.80 -28.50
N PHE A 236 -31.30 0.05 -29.26
CA PHE A 236 -29.85 -0.06 -29.09
C PHE A 236 -29.16 1.08 -29.85
N ILE A 237 -28.23 1.76 -29.16
CA ILE A 237 -27.43 2.85 -29.77
C ILE A 237 -25.96 2.65 -29.46
N GLU A 238 -25.09 2.89 -30.42
CA GLU A 238 -23.66 3.01 -30.17
C GLU A 238 -23.42 4.26 -29.31
N SER A 239 -22.65 4.13 -28.24
CA SER A 239 -22.50 5.16 -27.25
C SER A 239 -21.17 5.06 -26.50
N ASN A 240 -21.05 5.85 -25.43
CA ASN A 240 -19.92 5.88 -24.51
C ASN A 240 -20.41 6.13 -23.09
N TYR A 241 -19.57 5.87 -22.09
CA TYR A 241 -19.92 6.03 -20.68
C TYR A 241 -20.37 7.46 -20.30
N PRO A 242 -19.72 8.55 -20.74
CA PRO A 242 -20.22 9.90 -20.48
C PRO A 242 -21.64 10.17 -21.02
N GLN A 243 -21.99 9.65 -22.20
CA GLN A 243 -23.35 9.81 -22.75
C GLN A 243 -24.37 9.01 -21.94
N PHE A 244 -24.02 7.81 -21.50
CA PHE A 244 -24.87 7.02 -20.62
C PHE A 244 -25.17 7.74 -19.31
N PHE A 245 -24.16 8.21 -18.58
CA PHE A 245 -24.36 8.94 -17.32
C PHE A 245 -25.19 10.22 -17.52
N LYS A 246 -24.92 10.98 -18.58
CA LYS A 246 -25.71 12.15 -18.93
C LYS A 246 -27.19 11.83 -19.23
N ALA A 247 -27.49 10.63 -19.74
CA ALA A 247 -28.85 10.17 -19.94
C ALA A 247 -29.49 9.79 -18.61
N LEU A 248 -28.75 9.09 -17.76
CA LEU A 248 -29.19 8.67 -16.43
C LEU A 248 -29.53 9.87 -15.53
N GLU A 249 -28.71 10.93 -15.53
CA GLU A 249 -28.94 12.19 -14.80
C GLU A 249 -30.21 12.94 -15.24
N LYS A 250 -30.63 12.76 -16.48
CA LYS A 250 -31.83 13.44 -17.01
C LYS A 250 -33.12 12.75 -16.61
N GLU A 251 -33.06 11.54 -16.10
CA GLU A 251 -34.24 10.83 -15.63
C GLU A 251 -34.71 11.42 -14.30
N ALA A 252 -35.99 11.70 -14.20
CA ALA A 252 -36.62 12.22 -12.98
C ALA A 252 -36.89 11.08 -11.97
N GLN A 253 -35.85 10.31 -11.61
CA GLN A 253 -35.96 9.28 -10.58
C GLN A 253 -35.06 9.59 -9.38
N GLU A 254 -35.49 9.18 -8.20
CA GLU A 254 -34.66 9.21 -7.01
C GLU A 254 -33.77 7.97 -6.98
N PHE A 255 -32.47 8.19 -6.89
CA PHE A 255 -31.51 7.11 -6.68
C PHE A 255 -31.28 6.88 -5.19
N LEU A 256 -31.11 5.63 -4.80
CA LEU A 256 -30.72 5.27 -3.42
C LEU A 256 -29.37 5.89 -3.10
N ASP A 257 -29.18 6.28 -1.84
CA ASP A 257 -27.89 6.71 -1.31
C ASP A 257 -27.33 5.55 -0.48
N ILE A 258 -26.19 4.98 -0.91
CA ILE A 258 -25.57 3.80 -0.30
C ILE A 258 -24.16 4.17 0.16
N LYS A 259 -23.86 3.86 1.42
CA LYS A 259 -22.57 4.11 2.06
C LYS A 259 -21.82 2.82 2.35
N GLY A 260 -20.51 2.93 2.48
CA GLY A 260 -19.61 1.89 2.95
C GLY A 260 -18.79 1.25 1.84
N GLU A 261 -18.11 0.18 2.20
CA GLU A 261 -17.34 -0.64 1.27
C GLU A 261 -18.22 -1.73 0.63
N PHE A 262 -17.82 -2.20 -0.55
CA PHE A 262 -18.52 -3.26 -1.24
C PHE A 262 -17.60 -4.46 -1.44
N ILE A 263 -17.84 -5.53 -0.67
CA ILE A 263 -17.02 -6.75 -0.64
C ILE A 263 -17.85 -8.02 -0.56
N GLU A 264 -19.15 -7.99 -0.96
CA GLU A 264 -19.97 -9.18 -0.97
C GLU A 264 -19.80 -9.97 -2.29
N PRO A 265 -19.54 -11.30 -2.21
CA PRO A 265 -19.30 -12.13 -3.39
C PRO A 265 -20.60 -12.62 -4.05
N THR A 266 -21.52 -11.71 -4.38
CA THR A 266 -22.86 -12.01 -4.92
C THR A 266 -22.87 -12.12 -6.43
N ASP A 267 -22.60 -11.04 -7.14
CA ASP A 267 -22.59 -11.00 -8.59
C ASP A 267 -21.29 -11.60 -9.18
N SER A 268 -20.21 -11.53 -8.41
CA SER A 268 -18.90 -12.09 -8.75
C SER A 268 -18.10 -12.45 -7.51
N LYS A 269 -16.96 -13.11 -7.70
CA LYS A 269 -15.98 -13.42 -6.65
C LYS A 269 -15.23 -12.13 -6.23
N ILE A 270 -14.82 -12.04 -4.96
CA ILE A 270 -14.06 -10.90 -4.40
C ILE A 270 -12.57 -11.24 -4.22
N HIS A 271 -12.27 -12.55 -4.08
CA HIS A 271 -10.89 -13.00 -4.01
C HIS A 271 -10.10 -12.46 -2.81
N ARG A 272 -10.64 -12.56 -1.60
CA ARG A 272 -9.99 -12.04 -0.39
C ARG A 272 -8.63 -12.69 -0.08
N GLY A 273 -8.28 -13.79 -0.72
CA GLY A 273 -6.96 -14.41 -0.60
C GLY A 273 -5.83 -13.57 -1.19
N ILE A 274 -6.15 -12.64 -2.10
CA ILE A 274 -5.16 -11.71 -2.66
C ILE A 274 -4.48 -10.84 -1.62
N TYR A 275 -5.09 -10.60 -0.45
CA TYR A 275 -4.49 -9.79 0.62
C TYR A 275 -3.18 -10.37 1.15
N SER A 276 -2.99 -11.70 1.01
CA SER A 276 -1.80 -12.42 1.49
C SER A 276 -1.06 -13.24 0.43
N SER A 277 -1.55 -13.29 -0.82
CA SER A 277 -0.83 -13.94 -1.92
C SER A 277 0.46 -13.21 -2.26
N ARG A 278 1.55 -13.95 -2.57
CA ARG A 278 2.82 -13.36 -2.99
C ARG A 278 3.29 -12.28 -2.01
N TYR A 279 3.49 -12.65 -0.76
CA TYR A 279 3.92 -11.72 0.29
C TYR A 279 5.20 -10.95 -0.07
N ASP A 280 6.11 -11.57 -0.80
CA ASP A 280 7.33 -10.98 -1.34
C ASP A 280 7.05 -9.70 -2.18
N LEU A 281 6.04 -9.73 -3.05
CA LEU A 281 5.61 -8.54 -3.80
C LEU A 281 5.08 -7.45 -2.89
N LYS A 282 4.20 -7.82 -1.96
CA LYS A 282 3.57 -6.86 -1.04
C LYS A 282 4.62 -6.14 -0.21
N GLN A 283 5.62 -6.88 0.27
CA GLN A 283 6.71 -6.32 1.06
C GLN A 283 7.53 -5.29 0.27
N VAL A 284 7.92 -5.62 -0.97
CA VAL A 284 8.75 -4.72 -1.80
C VAL A 284 8.00 -3.45 -2.18
N TYR A 285 6.73 -3.57 -2.60
CA TYR A 285 5.95 -2.40 -3.01
C TYR A 285 5.50 -1.55 -1.82
N ASP A 286 5.20 -2.14 -0.66
CA ASP A 286 4.94 -1.41 0.58
C ASP A 286 6.19 -0.62 1.03
N GLN A 287 7.36 -1.23 0.96
CA GLN A 287 8.62 -0.55 1.31
C GLN A 287 8.91 0.62 0.36
N LEU A 288 8.71 0.43 -0.95
CA LEU A 288 8.90 1.49 -1.94
C LEU A 288 7.92 2.65 -1.72
N GLU A 289 6.65 2.34 -1.48
CA GLU A 289 5.61 3.33 -1.22
C GLU A 289 5.89 4.14 0.05
N ARG A 290 6.26 3.47 1.16
CA ARG A 290 6.64 4.14 2.42
C ARG A 290 7.86 5.04 2.25
N LEU A 291 8.87 4.57 1.53
CA LEU A 291 10.08 5.36 1.22
C LEU A 291 9.72 6.62 0.42
N LEU A 292 8.86 6.51 -0.59
CA LEU A 292 8.44 7.66 -1.38
C LEU A 292 7.62 8.66 -0.54
N THR A 293 6.56 8.18 0.10
CA THR A 293 5.56 9.03 0.77
C THR A 293 6.11 9.71 2.03
N TYR A 294 6.85 8.97 2.86
CA TYR A 294 7.21 9.44 4.20
C TYR A 294 8.69 9.83 4.35
N GLN A 295 9.52 9.55 3.34
CA GLN A 295 10.94 9.88 3.39
C GLN A 295 11.37 10.73 2.19
N LEU A 296 11.32 10.22 0.95
CA LEU A 296 11.92 10.86 -0.22
C LEU A 296 11.21 12.15 -0.63
N GLU A 297 9.87 12.16 -0.73
CA GLU A 297 9.12 13.38 -1.06
C GLU A 297 9.29 14.45 0.03
N PRO A 298 9.10 14.17 1.35
CA PRO A 298 9.37 15.14 2.39
C PRO A 298 10.84 15.60 2.44
N MET A 299 11.78 14.67 2.24
CA MET A 299 13.21 15.02 2.18
C MET A 299 13.55 15.90 0.97
N SER A 300 12.87 15.72 -0.15
CA SER A 300 13.01 16.56 -1.34
C SER A 300 12.52 17.99 -1.07
N VAL A 301 11.42 18.15 -0.33
CA VAL A 301 10.93 19.46 0.14
C VAL A 301 11.96 20.12 1.05
N LEU A 302 12.51 19.38 2.02
CA LEU A 302 13.54 19.89 2.91
C LEU A 302 14.80 20.31 2.14
N ALA A 303 15.29 19.48 1.23
CA ALA A 303 16.50 19.71 0.45
C ALA A 303 16.36 20.91 -0.50
N ALA A 304 15.15 21.15 -1.03
CA ALA A 304 14.88 22.29 -1.93
C ALA A 304 15.17 23.65 -1.27
N ARG A 305 15.05 23.77 0.06
CA ARG A 305 15.40 24.99 0.81
C ARG A 305 16.89 25.26 0.82
N TYR A 306 17.70 24.23 0.63
CA TYR A 306 19.14 24.35 0.46
C TYR A 306 19.54 24.44 -1.01
N ASP A 307 18.60 24.74 -1.92
CA ASP A 307 18.74 24.68 -3.38
C ASP A 307 19.28 23.34 -3.88
N ILE A 308 18.96 22.26 -3.22
CA ILE A 308 19.24 20.89 -3.62
C ILE A 308 17.90 20.29 -4.01
N SER A 309 17.68 20.05 -5.31
CA SER A 309 16.41 19.55 -5.82
C SER A 309 16.54 18.17 -6.43
N VAL A 310 15.58 17.30 -6.14
CA VAL A 310 15.32 16.08 -6.93
C VAL A 310 14.51 16.48 -8.15
N LYS A 311 14.82 15.89 -9.29
CA LYS A 311 14.05 16.14 -10.50
C LYS A 311 12.68 15.47 -10.40
N GLN A 312 11.61 16.23 -10.64
CA GLN A 312 10.24 15.74 -10.53
C GLN A 312 9.98 14.52 -11.42
N GLY A 313 10.56 14.49 -12.64
CA GLY A 313 10.42 13.34 -13.54
C GLY A 313 10.96 12.02 -12.97
N LEU A 314 11.97 12.09 -12.06
CA LEU A 314 12.47 10.90 -11.37
C LEU A 314 11.43 10.41 -10.32
N ILE A 315 10.86 11.31 -9.54
CA ILE A 315 9.79 10.98 -8.58
C ILE A 315 8.57 10.43 -9.32
N ASP A 316 8.16 11.06 -10.42
CA ASP A 316 7.05 10.59 -11.26
C ASP A 316 7.30 9.18 -11.82
N SER A 317 8.55 8.89 -12.25
CA SER A 317 8.91 7.55 -12.74
C SER A 317 8.81 6.48 -11.65
N LEU A 318 9.21 6.81 -10.43
CA LEU A 318 9.08 5.92 -9.27
C LEU A 318 7.62 5.67 -8.90
N TRP A 319 6.77 6.71 -8.90
CA TRP A 319 5.33 6.54 -8.69
C TRP A 319 4.66 5.72 -9.80
N LYS A 320 5.13 5.82 -11.04
CA LYS A 320 4.67 4.93 -12.12
C LYS A 320 5.07 3.46 -11.88
N ILE A 321 6.25 3.20 -11.28
CA ILE A 321 6.63 1.85 -10.87
C ILE A 321 5.68 1.33 -9.79
N VAL A 322 5.41 2.13 -8.75
CA VAL A 322 4.44 1.77 -7.70
C VAL A 322 3.07 1.48 -8.32
N SER A 323 2.54 2.40 -9.12
CA SER A 323 1.22 2.27 -9.74
C SER A 323 1.10 0.99 -10.60
N ARG A 324 2.14 0.64 -11.37
CA ARG A 324 2.16 -0.61 -12.14
C ARG A 324 2.15 -1.86 -11.24
N GLY A 325 2.83 -1.82 -10.09
CA GLY A 325 2.78 -2.91 -9.11
C GLY A 325 1.47 -2.98 -8.34
N GLN A 326 0.65 -1.93 -8.40
CA GLN A 326 -0.66 -1.84 -7.77
C GLN A 326 -1.82 -2.03 -8.76
N ALA A 327 -1.55 -2.32 -10.05
CA ALA A 327 -2.57 -2.84 -10.95
C ALA A 327 -3.20 -4.08 -10.28
N HIS A 328 -4.52 -4.27 -10.44
CA HIS A 328 -5.28 -5.20 -9.59
C HIS A 328 -4.73 -6.63 -9.57
N ASP A 329 -4.32 -7.21 -10.70
CA ASP A 329 -3.68 -8.52 -10.74
C ASP A 329 -2.25 -8.52 -10.18
N SER A 330 -1.49 -7.44 -10.41
CA SER A 330 -0.14 -7.30 -9.87
C SER A 330 -0.16 -7.18 -8.35
N ALA A 331 -1.01 -6.32 -7.80
CA ALA A 331 -1.21 -6.17 -6.36
C ALA A 331 -1.78 -7.45 -5.73
N GLY A 332 -2.72 -8.09 -6.41
CA GLY A 332 -3.31 -9.37 -6.00
C GLY A 332 -2.28 -10.50 -5.95
N GLY A 333 -1.26 -10.46 -6.80
CA GLY A 333 -0.29 -11.55 -6.95
C GLY A 333 -0.88 -12.76 -7.67
N CYS A 334 -2.00 -12.59 -8.36
CA CYS A 334 -2.68 -13.61 -9.14
C CYS A 334 -2.12 -13.69 -10.56
N ASN A 335 -0.80 -13.90 -10.66
CA ASN A 335 -0.02 -13.89 -11.88
C ASN A 335 0.74 -15.20 -12.10
N SER A 336 1.12 -15.49 -13.36
CA SER A 336 2.07 -16.56 -13.63
C SER A 336 3.43 -16.26 -12.98
N ASP A 337 4.23 -17.28 -12.71
CA ASP A 337 5.54 -17.08 -12.08
C ASP A 337 6.47 -16.18 -12.90
N LYS A 338 6.47 -16.32 -14.24
CA LYS A 338 7.28 -15.45 -15.10
C LYS A 338 6.87 -13.97 -14.96
N THR A 339 5.58 -13.71 -14.88
CA THR A 339 5.02 -12.37 -14.69
C THR A 339 5.36 -11.84 -13.30
N ASN A 340 5.20 -12.68 -12.26
CA ASN A 340 5.53 -12.31 -10.90
C ASN A 340 7.00 -11.92 -10.73
N ARG A 341 7.94 -12.66 -11.37
CA ARG A 341 9.36 -12.30 -11.36
C ARG A 341 9.62 -10.94 -11.99
N ASP A 342 8.91 -10.61 -13.06
CA ASP A 342 8.99 -9.29 -13.73
C ASP A 342 8.51 -8.16 -12.82
N ILE A 343 7.36 -8.35 -12.14
CA ILE A 343 6.79 -7.41 -11.18
C ILE A 343 7.74 -7.22 -10.00
N TYR A 344 8.24 -8.32 -9.42
CA TYR A 344 9.17 -8.28 -8.30
C TYR A 344 10.46 -7.52 -8.64
N MET A 345 11.08 -7.84 -9.77
CA MET A 345 12.32 -7.16 -10.20
C MET A 345 12.09 -5.68 -10.52
N ARG A 346 10.93 -5.31 -11.07
CA ARG A 346 10.55 -3.91 -11.26
C ARG A 346 10.44 -3.16 -9.92
N GLY A 347 9.84 -3.79 -8.92
CA GLY A 347 9.75 -3.25 -7.54
C GLY A 347 11.12 -3.08 -6.90
N ILE A 348 12.00 -4.09 -6.97
CA ILE A 348 13.38 -4.03 -6.48
C ILE A 348 14.18 -2.92 -7.15
N ASN A 349 14.08 -2.77 -8.47
CA ASN A 349 14.76 -1.70 -9.20
C ASN A 349 14.26 -0.33 -8.76
N GLY A 350 12.95 -0.16 -8.60
CA GLY A 350 12.36 1.08 -8.08
C GLY A 350 12.83 1.40 -6.65
N LEU A 351 12.89 0.40 -5.78
CA LEU A 351 13.38 0.55 -4.41
C LEU A 351 14.85 0.98 -4.38
N GLN A 352 15.72 0.36 -5.20
CA GLN A 352 17.12 0.76 -5.32
C GLN A 352 17.29 2.19 -5.83
N GLU A 353 16.50 2.59 -6.83
CA GLU A 353 16.50 3.94 -7.37
C GLU A 353 16.04 4.97 -6.34
N ALA A 354 14.94 4.71 -5.63
CA ALA A 354 14.43 5.58 -4.57
C ALA A 354 15.42 5.70 -3.40
N GLN A 355 16.02 4.57 -2.97
CA GLN A 355 17.06 4.56 -1.93
C GLN A 355 18.28 5.37 -2.36
N SER A 356 18.74 5.22 -3.61
CA SER A 356 19.87 5.99 -4.14
C SER A 356 19.59 7.49 -4.18
N CYS A 357 18.34 7.89 -4.46
CA CYS A 357 17.92 9.29 -4.37
C CYS A 357 18.00 9.80 -2.92
N MET A 358 17.53 9.00 -1.98
CA MET A 358 17.56 9.33 -0.55
C MET A 358 19.02 9.46 -0.06
N ASP A 359 19.86 8.47 -0.38
CA ASP A 359 21.29 8.47 -0.06
C ASP A 359 22.01 9.70 -0.64
N TYR A 360 21.67 10.08 -1.89
CA TYR A 360 22.22 11.27 -2.52
C TYR A 360 21.85 12.54 -1.74
N LEU A 361 20.60 12.70 -1.34
CA LEU A 361 20.13 13.86 -0.60
C LEU A 361 20.80 13.95 0.78
N LEU A 362 20.76 12.85 1.53
CA LEU A 362 21.38 12.77 2.86
C LEU A 362 22.88 13.09 2.80
N ARG A 363 23.59 12.46 1.87
CA ARG A 363 25.02 12.71 1.66
C ARG A 363 25.30 14.15 1.25
N LYS A 364 24.55 14.66 0.26
CA LYS A 364 24.77 16.02 -0.27
C LYS A 364 24.58 17.08 0.81
N LEU A 365 23.52 16.96 1.60
CA LEU A 365 23.23 17.86 2.70
C LEU A 365 24.29 17.73 3.81
N SER A 366 24.54 16.53 4.31
CA SER A 366 25.45 16.31 5.43
C SER A 366 26.89 16.73 5.11
N VAL A 367 27.41 16.36 3.91
CA VAL A 367 28.75 16.78 3.47
C VAL A 367 28.84 18.29 3.25
N SER A 368 27.76 18.95 2.81
CA SER A 368 27.76 20.41 2.63
C SER A 368 27.71 21.17 3.96
N LEU A 369 27.01 20.61 4.97
CA LEU A 369 26.91 21.15 6.33
C LEU A 369 28.17 20.88 7.16
N ASN A 370 28.86 19.76 6.95
CA ASN A 370 30.08 19.44 7.66
C ASN A 370 31.26 20.33 7.18
N THR A 371 31.42 21.46 7.81
CA THR A 371 32.52 22.44 7.50
C THR A 371 33.84 22.06 8.16
N SER A 372 33.83 21.37 9.30
CA SER A 372 35.04 21.00 10.06
C SER A 372 35.83 19.85 9.43
N GLN A 373 35.20 19.07 8.54
CA GLN A 373 35.72 17.82 7.94
C GLN A 373 36.07 16.73 8.99
N GLU A 374 35.49 16.82 10.16
CA GLU A 374 35.60 15.81 11.23
C GLU A 374 34.56 14.69 11.00
N ASP A 375 34.81 13.53 11.62
CA ASP A 375 33.84 12.46 11.63
C ASP A 375 32.59 12.92 12.36
N SER A 376 31.44 12.83 11.68
CA SER A 376 30.18 13.40 12.16
C SER A 376 29.00 12.54 11.80
N LEU A 377 27.98 12.54 12.65
CA LEU A 377 26.70 11.90 12.43
C LEU A 377 25.62 12.96 12.29
N PHE A 378 24.90 12.93 11.17
CA PHE A 378 23.71 13.73 10.92
C PHE A 378 22.50 12.82 10.97
N MET A 379 21.51 13.12 11.82
CA MET A 379 20.21 12.43 11.84
C MET A 379 19.14 13.42 11.43
N TRP A 380 18.37 13.07 10.41
CA TRP A 380 17.43 13.94 9.76
C TRP A 380 15.99 13.60 10.12
N ASN A 381 15.13 14.62 10.12
CA ASN A 381 13.69 14.51 10.20
C ASN A 381 13.06 15.34 9.08
N PRO A 382 12.56 14.70 8.01
CA PRO A 382 11.91 15.42 6.92
C PRO A 382 10.43 15.73 7.21
N LEU A 383 9.83 15.16 8.28
CA LEU A 383 8.43 15.35 8.61
C LEU A 383 8.17 16.70 9.30
N PRO A 384 6.96 17.26 9.17
CA PRO A 384 6.63 18.58 9.70
C PRO A 384 6.26 18.58 11.20
N PHE A 385 6.78 17.65 12.01
CA PHE A 385 6.60 17.63 13.48
C PHE A 385 7.84 17.08 14.17
N GLU A 386 8.02 17.46 15.43
CA GLU A 386 9.14 16.98 16.24
C GLU A 386 9.03 15.47 16.47
N LEU A 387 10.13 14.75 16.30
CA LEU A 387 10.22 13.32 16.58
C LEU A 387 11.09 13.07 17.81
N ARG A 388 10.59 12.30 18.75
CA ARG A 388 11.36 11.75 19.88
C ARG A 388 11.41 10.25 19.74
N MET A 389 12.61 9.71 19.60
CA MET A 389 12.76 8.27 19.37
C MET A 389 14.16 7.78 19.75
N ILE A 390 14.27 6.49 19.93
CA ILE A 390 15.57 5.80 19.93
C ILE A 390 15.86 5.40 18.49
N LYS A 391 16.96 5.92 17.93
CA LYS A 391 17.43 5.53 16.60
C LYS A 391 18.50 4.46 16.70
N LYS A 392 18.40 3.45 15.84
CA LYS A 392 19.50 2.51 15.56
C LYS A 392 20.34 3.09 14.43
N VAL A 393 21.61 3.31 14.71
CA VAL A 393 22.55 3.95 13.77
C VAL A 393 23.77 3.05 13.60
N LYS A 394 24.19 2.83 12.37
CA LYS A 394 25.41 2.08 12.03
C LYS A 394 26.55 3.07 11.76
N LEU A 395 27.55 3.06 12.63
CA LEU A 395 28.70 3.94 12.57
C LEU A 395 30.00 3.17 12.29
N SER A 396 30.91 3.81 11.54
CA SER A 396 32.28 3.33 11.33
C SER A 396 33.28 4.24 12.04
N THR A 397 34.13 3.65 12.88
CA THR A 397 35.12 4.42 13.66
C THR A 397 36.50 3.74 13.61
N GLN A 398 37.60 4.53 13.59
CA GLN A 398 38.94 3.95 13.67
C GLN A 398 39.20 3.32 15.02
N ASN A 399 38.63 3.88 16.08
CA ASN A 399 38.82 3.42 17.44
C ASN A 399 37.66 2.58 17.91
N LYS A 400 37.95 1.56 18.71
CA LYS A 400 36.94 0.67 19.29
C LYS A 400 35.96 1.42 20.20
N HIS A 401 36.49 2.40 20.95
CA HIS A 401 35.69 3.20 21.86
C HIS A 401 35.62 4.63 21.30
N PHE A 402 34.48 5.23 21.35
CA PHE A 402 34.18 6.55 20.83
C PHE A 402 33.10 7.23 21.65
N SER A 403 32.98 8.53 21.54
CA SER A 403 31.93 9.36 22.12
C SER A 403 31.21 10.13 21.05
N LEU A 404 29.98 10.50 21.35
CA LEU A 404 29.18 11.44 20.59
C LEU A 404 29.06 12.75 21.41
N THR A 405 29.25 13.89 20.77
CA THR A 405 29.02 15.21 21.36
C THR A 405 28.16 16.07 20.43
N ASP A 406 27.27 16.87 21.02
CA ASP A 406 26.50 17.85 20.22
C ASP A 406 27.37 19.10 19.88
N ASP A 407 26.78 20.04 19.11
CA ASP A 407 27.46 21.29 18.71
C ASP A 407 27.85 22.22 19.88
N ARG A 408 27.34 21.98 21.09
CA ARG A 408 27.69 22.68 22.32
C ARG A 408 28.79 21.98 23.09
N GLY A 409 29.22 20.81 22.62
CA GLY A 409 30.24 19.96 23.25
C GLY A 409 29.69 19.11 24.41
N GLU A 410 28.35 19.01 24.55
CA GLU A 410 27.73 18.14 25.54
C GLU A 410 27.74 16.67 25.05
N LYS A 411 28.12 15.74 25.95
CA LYS A 411 28.10 14.29 25.63
C LYS A 411 26.68 13.80 25.39
N VAL A 412 26.51 13.05 24.32
CA VAL A 412 25.26 12.36 23.95
C VAL A 412 25.37 10.90 24.37
N ALA A 413 24.43 10.45 25.18
CA ALA A 413 24.39 9.07 25.63
C ALA A 413 23.92 8.13 24.53
N PHE A 414 24.58 7.00 24.40
CA PHE A 414 24.21 5.89 23.50
C PHE A 414 24.67 4.56 24.07
N GLU A 415 24.14 3.48 23.53
CA GLU A 415 24.60 2.13 23.84
C GLU A 415 24.95 1.34 22.57
N ILE A 416 25.93 0.46 22.66
CA ILE A 416 26.32 -0.40 21.55
C ILE A 416 25.49 -1.70 21.59
N ILE A 417 24.76 -1.92 20.50
CA ILE A 417 23.99 -3.14 20.27
C ILE A 417 24.89 -4.24 19.73
N GLU A 418 25.73 -3.89 18.75
CA GLU A 418 26.68 -4.78 18.10
C GLU A 418 27.90 -4.02 17.62
N GLN A 419 29.07 -4.67 17.65
CA GLN A 419 30.29 -4.10 17.13
C GLN A 419 31.18 -5.18 16.49
N VAL A 420 31.58 -4.93 15.25
CA VAL A 420 32.45 -5.82 14.46
C VAL A 420 33.70 -5.08 14.04
N LYS A 421 34.84 -5.77 14.09
CA LYS A 421 36.13 -5.24 13.56
C LYS A 421 36.23 -5.64 12.08
N GLU A 422 36.48 -4.65 11.22
CA GLU A 422 36.72 -4.82 9.79
C GLU A 422 38.09 -4.22 9.38
N ASN A 423 38.52 -4.43 8.14
CA ASN A 423 39.75 -3.92 7.61
C ASN A 423 39.51 -3.27 6.22
N ALA A 424 39.83 -2.00 6.07
CA ALA A 424 39.70 -1.22 4.82
C ALA A 424 40.94 -1.31 3.89
N ALA A 425 41.96 -2.06 4.26
CA ALA A 425 43.15 -2.20 3.44
C ALA A 425 42.88 -2.84 2.08
N LEU A 426 43.60 -2.41 1.07
CA LEU A 426 43.55 -2.99 -0.26
C LEU A 426 44.00 -4.46 -0.20
N LEU A 427 43.19 -5.36 -0.79
CA LEU A 427 43.56 -6.77 -0.92
C LEU A 427 44.85 -6.92 -1.74
N ARG A 428 45.85 -7.64 -1.20
CA ARG A 428 47.09 -8.00 -1.84
C ARG A 428 47.20 -9.51 -2.03
N ARG A 429 47.93 -9.96 -3.06
CA ARG A 429 48.18 -11.41 -3.27
C ARG A 429 49.05 -11.98 -2.16
N ASN A 430 50.02 -11.21 -1.69
CA ASN A 430 50.85 -11.56 -0.57
C ASN A 430 50.25 -10.95 0.73
N PRO A 431 49.77 -11.78 1.71
CA PRO A 431 49.25 -11.26 2.97
C PRO A 431 50.19 -10.37 3.76
N GLU A 432 51.52 -10.59 3.61
CA GLU A 432 52.56 -9.78 4.31
C GLU A 432 52.62 -8.34 3.80
N GLU A 433 52.10 -8.07 2.58
CA GLU A 433 52.03 -6.72 2.02
C GLU A 433 50.74 -5.98 2.35
N MET A 434 49.81 -6.62 3.10
CA MET A 434 48.57 -5.97 3.54
C MET A 434 48.86 -4.99 4.67
N LEU A 435 48.38 -3.76 4.52
CA LEU A 435 48.38 -2.78 5.58
C LEU A 435 47.30 -3.07 6.59
N ASP A 436 47.54 -2.83 7.87
CA ASP A 436 46.49 -2.88 8.90
C ASP A 436 45.74 -1.54 8.93
N GLU A 437 44.66 -1.47 8.21
CA GLU A 437 43.71 -0.36 8.20
C GLU A 437 42.40 -0.79 8.87
N SER A 438 42.55 -1.38 10.05
CA SER A 438 41.39 -1.86 10.81
C SER A 438 40.53 -0.71 11.31
N TYR A 439 39.23 -0.92 11.28
CA TYR A 439 38.21 -0.04 11.85
C TYR A 439 37.10 -0.87 12.51
N TYR A 440 36.20 -0.19 13.21
CA TYR A 440 35.08 -0.84 13.88
C TYR A 440 33.78 -0.34 13.26
N VAL A 441 32.86 -1.27 12.99
CA VAL A 441 31.48 -0.98 12.61
C VAL A 441 30.61 -1.27 13.83
N SER A 442 29.96 -0.25 14.33
CA SER A 442 29.13 -0.34 15.53
C SER A 442 27.67 0.00 15.19
N THR A 443 26.76 -0.88 15.55
CA THR A 443 25.33 -0.54 15.60
C THR A 443 25.03 0.00 16.99
N ILE A 444 24.56 1.21 17.10
CA ILE A 444 24.24 1.88 18.37
C ILE A 444 22.77 2.22 18.47
N ALA A 445 22.24 2.25 19.69
CA ALA A 445 20.98 2.88 20.04
C ALA A 445 21.25 4.25 20.65
N VAL A 446 20.64 5.29 20.12
CA VAL A 446 20.81 6.67 20.58
C VAL A 446 19.45 7.35 20.74
N GLU A 447 19.23 7.97 21.90
CA GLU A 447 18.03 8.80 22.14
C GLU A 447 18.20 10.15 21.44
N CYS A 448 17.23 10.54 20.65
CA CYS A 448 17.27 11.80 19.92
C CYS A 448 15.91 12.50 19.90
N THR A 449 15.96 13.84 19.95
CA THR A 449 14.82 14.71 19.66
C THR A 449 15.14 15.47 18.38
N LEU A 450 14.44 15.13 17.32
CA LEU A 450 14.64 15.67 15.97
C LEU A 450 13.61 16.78 15.72
N PRO A 451 14.04 18.01 15.44
CA PRO A 451 13.12 19.12 15.16
C PRO A 451 12.33 18.86 13.87
N ALA A 452 11.14 19.44 13.76
CA ALA A 452 10.34 19.40 12.56
C ALA A 452 11.14 19.90 11.34
N MET A 453 11.15 19.14 10.24
CA MET A 453 11.87 19.43 9.00
C MET A 453 13.32 19.90 9.26
N GLY A 454 14.04 19.16 10.08
CA GLY A 454 15.37 19.55 10.54
C GLY A 454 16.28 18.36 10.78
N TYR A 455 17.35 18.62 11.52
CA TYR A 455 18.34 17.60 11.85
C TYR A 455 18.97 17.86 13.21
N VAL A 456 19.63 16.82 13.74
CA VAL A 456 20.64 16.94 14.80
C VAL A 456 21.99 16.52 14.25
N HIS A 457 23.06 17.15 14.77
CA HIS A 457 24.42 16.89 14.39
C HIS A 457 25.24 16.48 15.61
N TYR A 458 26.00 15.41 15.47
CA TYR A 458 26.89 14.91 16.51
C TYR A 458 28.30 14.72 15.96
N HIS A 459 29.31 15.19 16.69
CA HIS A 459 30.73 14.93 16.46
C HIS A 459 31.06 13.52 16.99
N VAL A 460 31.81 12.75 16.21
CA VAL A 460 32.26 11.40 16.55
C VAL A 460 33.75 11.48 16.88
N SER A 461 34.12 11.23 18.13
CA SER A 461 35.51 11.36 18.60
C SER A 461 35.98 10.09 19.31
N ALA A 462 37.29 9.83 19.26
CA ALA A 462 37.88 8.73 20.02
C ALA A 462 37.67 8.95 21.53
N GLU A 463 37.41 7.90 22.27
CA GLU A 463 37.22 7.92 23.72
C GLU A 463 37.96 6.73 24.34
N GLU A 464 38.48 6.89 25.56
CA GLU A 464 39.11 5.80 26.31
C GLU A 464 38.06 4.98 27.12
N GLU A 465 37.00 5.64 27.56
CA GLU A 465 35.93 5.03 28.32
C GLU A 465 35.09 4.06 27.44
N LYS A 466 34.83 2.88 27.98
CA LYS A 466 34.02 1.90 27.27
C LYS A 466 32.54 2.34 27.24
N PRO A 467 31.92 2.45 26.04
CA PRO A 467 30.52 2.74 25.94
C PRO A 467 29.63 1.66 26.60
N GLN A 468 28.42 2.04 26.95
CA GLN A 468 27.43 1.08 27.43
C GLN A 468 27.09 0.04 26.38
N THR A 469 26.73 -1.17 26.83
CA THR A 469 26.33 -2.30 25.96
C THR A 469 25.16 -3.03 26.57
N LEU A 470 24.39 -3.74 25.74
CA LEU A 470 23.33 -4.60 26.23
C LEU A 470 23.87 -5.64 27.22
N LEU A 471 23.12 -5.89 28.29
CA LEU A 471 23.47 -6.84 29.34
C LEU A 471 22.53 -8.06 29.29
N LYS A 472 23.08 -9.24 29.54
CA LYS A 472 22.27 -10.44 29.68
C LYS A 472 21.28 -10.30 30.85
N ALA A 473 20.02 -10.62 30.59
CA ALA A 473 18.94 -10.51 31.56
C ALA A 473 18.04 -11.76 31.56
N THR A 474 17.06 -11.80 32.45
CA THR A 474 16.00 -12.83 32.49
C THR A 474 14.69 -12.34 31.89
N ARG A 475 14.55 -11.04 31.77
CA ARG A 475 13.40 -10.33 31.20
C ARG A 475 13.85 -9.03 30.58
N ILE A 476 13.03 -8.46 29.70
CA ILE A 476 13.20 -7.10 29.21
C ILE A 476 12.10 -6.22 29.77
N GLU A 477 12.42 -4.93 29.97
CA GLU A 477 11.45 -3.95 30.42
C GLU A 477 11.76 -2.53 29.91
N ASN A 478 10.69 -1.75 29.70
CA ASN A 478 10.74 -0.33 29.40
C ASN A 478 9.68 0.41 30.26
N ASP A 479 9.31 1.63 29.91
CA ASP A 479 8.30 2.39 30.66
C ASP A 479 6.89 1.79 30.58
N PHE A 480 6.59 0.99 29.56
CA PHE A 480 5.25 0.45 29.25
C PHE A 480 5.11 -1.03 29.58
N TYR A 481 6.14 -1.82 29.27
CA TYR A 481 6.08 -3.29 29.27
C TYR A 481 7.15 -3.94 30.14
N GLN A 482 6.80 -5.11 30.66
CA GLN A 482 7.74 -6.10 31.16
C GLN A 482 7.44 -7.40 30.40
N ILE A 483 8.46 -7.98 29.75
CA ILE A 483 8.31 -9.20 28.95
C ILE A 483 9.31 -10.24 29.41
N GLU A 484 8.80 -11.46 29.64
CA GLU A 484 9.60 -12.63 30.04
C GLU A 484 9.44 -13.72 28.99
N PHE A 485 10.56 -14.40 28.68
CA PHE A 485 10.55 -15.61 27.85
C PHE A 485 10.93 -16.81 28.71
N THR A 486 9.97 -17.67 28.99
CA THR A 486 10.13 -18.84 29.85
C THR A 486 9.39 -20.05 29.31
N GLU A 487 10.02 -21.23 29.32
CA GLU A 487 9.43 -22.49 28.85
C GLU A 487 8.84 -22.40 27.43
N GLY A 488 9.49 -21.64 26.56
CA GLY A 488 9.05 -21.43 25.18
C GLY A 488 7.79 -20.56 25.02
N LYS A 489 7.53 -19.66 25.96
CA LYS A 489 6.38 -18.78 25.99
C LYS A 489 6.78 -17.34 26.27
N PHE A 490 6.11 -16.41 25.64
CA PHE A 490 6.21 -14.98 25.90
C PHE A 490 5.11 -14.53 26.85
N ASN A 491 5.49 -14.01 28.02
CA ASN A 491 4.58 -13.46 29.00
C ASN A 491 4.78 -11.95 29.09
N LEU A 492 3.68 -11.19 29.01
CA LEU A 492 3.67 -9.74 29.01
C LEU A 492 2.98 -9.22 30.28
N CYS A 493 3.54 -8.18 30.89
CA CYS A 493 2.89 -7.38 31.91
C CYS A 493 2.85 -5.92 31.48
N LEU A 494 1.66 -5.33 31.44
CA LEU A 494 1.47 -3.89 31.23
C LEU A 494 1.78 -3.13 32.52
N LYS A 495 2.79 -2.25 32.51
CA LYS A 495 3.19 -1.49 33.72
C LYS A 495 2.12 -0.52 34.19
N LYS A 496 1.32 0.06 33.29
CA LYS A 496 0.28 1.05 33.57
C LYS A 496 -0.80 0.55 34.55
N ASN A 497 -1.21 -0.70 34.45
CA ASN A 497 -2.31 -1.29 35.22
C ASN A 497 -1.99 -2.65 35.87
N GLY A 498 -0.80 -3.20 35.62
CA GLY A 498 -0.35 -4.50 36.12
C GLY A 498 -1.03 -5.71 35.48
N LYS A 499 -1.83 -5.51 34.40
CA LYS A 499 -2.49 -6.62 33.67
C LYS A 499 -1.43 -7.53 33.05
N LYS A 500 -1.60 -8.83 33.22
CA LYS A 500 -0.68 -9.86 32.70
C LYS A 500 -1.36 -10.66 31.60
N TYR A 501 -0.64 -10.90 30.54
CA TYR A 501 -1.01 -11.78 29.43
C TYR A 501 -0.01 -12.93 29.36
N LEU A 502 -0.50 -14.14 29.59
CA LEU A 502 0.33 -15.34 29.53
C LEU A 502 0.32 -15.90 28.14
N ASP A 503 1.51 -16.24 27.62
CA ASP A 503 1.64 -16.81 26.25
C ASP A 503 0.93 -15.94 25.20
N PHE A 504 1.20 -14.62 25.26
CA PHE A 504 0.44 -13.63 24.50
C PHE A 504 0.73 -13.67 22.99
N LEU A 505 1.85 -14.28 22.61
CA LEU A 505 2.35 -14.35 21.24
C LEU A 505 2.68 -15.80 20.88
N SER A 506 2.08 -16.28 19.82
CA SER A 506 2.33 -17.61 19.24
C SER A 506 2.20 -17.56 17.73
N PHE A 507 2.43 -18.69 17.07
CA PHE A 507 2.15 -18.81 15.64
C PHE A 507 1.17 -19.96 15.40
N GLU A 508 0.52 -19.92 14.25
CA GLU A 508 -0.38 -20.95 13.77
C GLU A 508 0.00 -21.34 12.34
N ASP A 509 0.03 -22.64 12.07
CA ASP A 509 0.22 -23.19 10.74
C ASP A 509 -0.99 -24.02 10.32
N GLY A 510 -1.64 -23.64 9.23
CA GLY A 510 -2.77 -24.34 8.62
C GLY A 510 -2.49 -24.71 7.17
N GLY A 511 -3.22 -25.71 6.64
CA GLY A 511 -3.14 -26.06 5.24
C GLY A 511 -3.77 -25.00 4.34
N ASP A 512 -3.18 -24.82 3.15
CA ASP A 512 -3.76 -23.97 2.11
C ASP A 512 -3.95 -24.80 0.83
N GLU A 513 -5.19 -25.25 0.61
CA GLU A 513 -5.61 -25.99 -0.59
C GLU A 513 -6.31 -25.04 -1.60
N GLY A 514 -6.07 -23.74 -1.47
CA GLY A 514 -6.52 -22.69 -2.36
C GLY A 514 -5.58 -22.45 -3.53
N ASP A 515 -5.57 -21.22 -3.99
CA ASP A 515 -4.75 -20.73 -5.09
C ASP A 515 -4.29 -19.29 -4.84
N THR A 516 -3.67 -18.63 -5.82
CA THR A 516 -3.19 -17.26 -5.63
C THR A 516 -4.34 -16.23 -5.48
N TYR A 517 -5.56 -16.53 -5.95
CA TYR A 517 -6.73 -15.68 -5.73
C TYR A 517 -7.30 -15.85 -4.33
N ASP A 518 -7.44 -17.11 -3.87
CA ASP A 518 -8.20 -17.40 -2.67
C ASP A 518 -7.49 -18.36 -1.73
N TYR A 519 -7.44 -17.99 -0.46
CA TYR A 519 -7.13 -18.94 0.58
C TYR A 519 -8.28 -19.92 0.76
N SER A 520 -7.98 -21.20 0.78
CA SER A 520 -8.93 -22.25 1.16
C SER A 520 -8.27 -23.23 2.12
N PRO A 521 -8.82 -23.44 3.32
CA PRO A 521 -8.28 -24.46 4.21
C PRO A 521 -8.36 -25.83 3.53
N ALA A 522 -7.41 -26.70 3.81
CA ALA A 522 -7.44 -28.06 3.30
C ALA A 522 -8.74 -28.78 3.70
N PHE A 523 -9.23 -29.72 2.86
CA PHE A 523 -10.44 -30.47 3.18
C PHE A 523 -10.29 -31.26 4.47
N ASP A 524 -9.13 -31.89 4.65
CA ASP A 524 -8.73 -32.62 5.86
C ASP A 524 -7.61 -31.85 6.60
N ASP A 525 -7.93 -30.63 7.02
CA ASP A 525 -6.92 -29.75 7.63
C ASP A 525 -6.55 -30.18 9.06
N TRP A 526 -5.30 -29.95 9.39
CA TRP A 526 -4.72 -30.12 10.71
C TRP A 526 -3.97 -28.86 11.10
N ILE A 527 -4.65 -27.96 11.78
CA ILE A 527 -4.09 -26.70 12.26
C ILE A 527 -3.14 -26.98 13.43
N LEU A 528 -1.96 -26.39 13.39
CA LEU A 528 -0.92 -26.52 14.38
C LEU A 528 -0.68 -25.19 15.09
N ASN A 529 -0.83 -25.18 16.41
CA ASN A 529 -0.36 -24.08 17.24
C ASN A 529 1.14 -24.25 17.49
N LEU A 530 1.92 -23.29 17.04
CA LEU A 530 3.37 -23.28 17.09
C LEU A 530 3.85 -22.47 18.30
N ASN A 531 4.68 -23.10 19.12
CA ASN A 531 5.33 -22.47 20.25
C ASN A 531 6.87 -22.58 20.11
N PHE A 532 7.59 -22.07 21.09
CA PHE A 532 9.05 -21.99 21.06
C PHE A 532 9.73 -22.95 22.04
N LYS A 533 9.05 -24.00 22.47
CA LYS A 533 9.59 -24.97 23.43
C LYS A 533 10.86 -25.66 22.94
N ASN A 534 10.96 -25.89 21.64
CA ASN A 534 12.11 -26.57 21.00
C ASN A 534 13.13 -25.55 20.44
N SER A 535 13.11 -24.28 20.92
CA SER A 535 14.15 -23.33 20.55
C SER A 535 15.51 -23.80 21.04
N HIS A 536 16.54 -23.74 20.19
CA HIS A 536 17.91 -24.08 20.51
C HIS A 536 18.74 -22.89 20.96
N THR A 537 18.30 -21.69 20.67
CA THR A 537 18.92 -20.44 21.12
C THR A 537 17.85 -19.51 21.70
N SER A 538 18.13 -18.97 22.88
CA SER A 538 17.37 -17.84 23.39
C SER A 538 18.30 -16.86 24.10
N ARG A 539 18.21 -15.58 23.74
CA ARG A 539 18.97 -14.50 24.34
C ARG A 539 18.03 -13.40 24.82
N VAL A 540 18.17 -13.02 26.07
CA VAL A 540 17.42 -11.91 26.66
C VAL A 540 18.44 -10.85 27.05
N GLU A 541 18.35 -9.68 26.45
CA GLU A 541 19.31 -8.59 26.59
C GLU A 541 18.59 -7.30 26.97
N GLN A 542 18.98 -6.72 28.10
CA GLN A 542 18.45 -5.48 28.64
C GLN A 542 19.48 -4.35 28.44
N GLY A 543 19.07 -3.26 27.81
CA GLY A 543 19.86 -2.03 27.72
C GLY A 543 19.17 -0.87 28.41
N GLU A 544 19.80 0.29 28.37
CA GLU A 544 19.21 1.55 28.84
C GLU A 544 18.21 2.09 27.83
N PHE A 545 18.54 2.04 26.54
CA PHE A 545 17.71 2.58 25.46
C PHE A 545 16.90 1.52 24.73
N LEU A 546 17.51 0.35 24.53
CA LEU A 546 16.92 -0.76 23.78
C LEU A 546 17.08 -2.06 24.54
N SER A 547 16.05 -2.89 24.51
CA SER A 547 16.08 -4.22 25.09
C SER A 547 15.43 -5.22 24.14
N ARG A 548 15.96 -6.47 24.08
CA ARG A 548 15.47 -7.44 23.10
C ARG A 548 15.49 -8.88 23.61
N ILE A 549 14.58 -9.68 23.05
CA ILE A 549 14.55 -11.13 23.18
C ILE A 549 14.73 -11.72 21.79
N ILE A 550 15.72 -12.58 21.61
CA ILE A 550 15.99 -13.28 20.35
C ILE A 550 15.79 -14.77 20.62
N VAL A 551 14.97 -15.44 19.79
CA VAL A 551 14.67 -16.86 19.90
C VAL A 551 14.85 -17.49 18.52
N GLU A 552 15.71 -18.53 18.45
CA GLU A 552 15.99 -19.26 17.22
C GLU A 552 15.65 -20.75 17.42
N GLY A 553 15.07 -21.37 16.41
CA GLY A 553 14.65 -22.76 16.49
C GLY A 553 14.09 -23.30 15.19
N GLU A 554 13.42 -24.42 15.32
CA GLU A 554 12.78 -25.11 14.21
C GLU A 554 11.38 -25.53 14.60
N TRP A 555 10.45 -25.46 13.62
CA TRP A 555 9.14 -26.07 13.72
C TRP A 555 9.07 -27.30 12.82
N GLU A 556 8.60 -28.39 13.37
CA GLU A 556 8.28 -29.60 12.60
C GLU A 556 6.83 -29.46 12.09
N LEU A 557 6.66 -29.37 10.78
CA LEU A 557 5.40 -29.16 10.09
C LEU A 557 5.11 -30.30 9.11
N PRO A 558 3.88 -30.48 8.66
CA PRO A 558 3.59 -31.34 7.50
C PRO A 558 4.30 -30.78 6.25
N TYR A 559 4.99 -31.64 5.51
CA TYR A 559 5.70 -31.21 4.30
C TYR A 559 4.77 -30.67 3.21
N ASN A 560 3.56 -31.22 3.08
CA ASN A 560 2.54 -30.83 2.11
C ASN A 560 1.12 -31.25 2.59
N LEU A 561 0.11 -31.04 1.75
CA LEU A 561 -1.28 -31.43 2.06
C LEU A 561 -1.44 -32.93 2.37
N ALA A 562 -0.70 -33.82 1.68
CA ALA A 562 -0.78 -35.26 1.95
C ALA A 562 -0.24 -35.60 3.34
N SER A 563 0.91 -35.05 3.72
CA SER A 563 1.48 -35.19 5.07
C SER A 563 0.55 -34.60 6.13
N ARG A 564 -0.11 -33.46 5.83
CA ARG A 564 -1.08 -32.82 6.73
C ARG A 564 -2.31 -33.69 6.97
N LYS A 565 -2.86 -34.27 5.93
CA LYS A 565 -3.96 -35.24 6.01
C LYS A 565 -3.60 -36.47 6.86
N ASP A 566 -2.39 -36.98 6.66
CA ASP A 566 -1.86 -38.13 7.42
C ASP A 566 -1.37 -37.75 8.84
N LYS A 567 -1.42 -36.49 9.23
CA LYS A 567 -0.93 -35.93 10.49
C LYS A 567 0.56 -36.25 10.74
N LYS A 568 1.38 -36.19 9.69
CA LYS A 568 2.82 -36.36 9.74
C LYS A 568 3.51 -34.99 9.82
N ARG A 569 4.56 -34.92 10.63
CA ARG A 569 5.46 -33.75 10.71
C ARG A 569 6.80 -34.14 10.11
N ASP A 570 6.86 -34.19 8.79
CA ASP A 570 8.01 -34.66 8.00
C ASP A 570 8.70 -33.50 7.24
N GLY A 571 8.25 -32.27 7.44
CA GLY A 571 8.89 -31.04 7.01
C GLY A 571 9.47 -30.26 8.19
N VAL A 572 10.47 -29.41 7.92
CA VAL A 572 11.12 -28.56 8.92
C VAL A 572 11.18 -27.13 8.41
N VAL A 573 10.83 -26.18 9.28
CA VAL A 573 10.91 -24.74 9.01
C VAL A 573 11.73 -24.12 10.14
N SER A 574 12.90 -23.58 9.81
CA SER A 574 13.69 -22.85 10.79
C SER A 574 13.21 -21.40 10.93
N TYR A 575 13.36 -20.84 12.12
CA TYR A 575 12.95 -19.47 12.42
C TYR A 575 13.98 -18.74 13.30
N ALA A 576 14.02 -17.42 13.14
CA ALA A 576 14.69 -16.49 14.05
C ALA A 576 13.72 -15.32 14.34
N LEU A 577 13.22 -15.30 15.58
CA LEU A 577 12.30 -14.28 16.08
C LEU A 577 13.05 -13.29 16.97
N THR A 578 12.87 -12.00 16.72
CA THR A 578 13.31 -10.92 17.62
C THR A 578 12.11 -10.11 18.09
N LEU A 579 11.97 -9.97 19.40
CA LEU A 579 11.13 -8.97 20.05
C LEU A 579 12.01 -7.88 20.65
N GLU A 580 11.69 -6.62 20.37
CA GLU A 580 12.48 -5.48 20.82
C GLU A 580 11.57 -4.37 21.37
N ILE A 581 12.00 -3.73 22.44
CA ILE A 581 11.34 -2.59 23.05
C ILE A 581 12.34 -1.46 23.27
N ASN A 582 11.92 -0.23 23.02
CA ASN A 582 12.69 0.98 23.26
C ASN A 582 12.19 1.69 24.55
N LYS A 583 13.07 2.46 25.21
CA LYS A 583 12.85 3.03 26.56
C LYS A 583 11.50 3.77 26.72
N GLN A 584 11.21 4.74 25.91
CA GLN A 584 10.03 5.61 26.00
C GLN A 584 9.01 5.35 24.87
N ASP A 585 8.98 4.13 24.33
CA ASP A 585 8.16 3.75 23.20
C ASP A 585 7.20 2.62 23.59
N ASN A 586 5.91 2.80 23.31
CA ASN A 586 4.90 1.77 23.56
C ASN A 586 4.75 0.79 22.36
N ARG A 587 5.61 0.88 21.35
CA ARG A 587 5.68 -0.11 20.26
C ARG A 587 6.57 -1.27 20.69
N LEU A 588 6.05 -2.46 20.52
CA LEU A 588 6.80 -3.71 20.61
C LEU A 588 7.19 -4.14 19.19
N TYR A 589 8.44 -3.97 18.84
CA TYR A 589 8.97 -4.35 17.53
C TYR A 589 9.08 -5.86 17.42
N LEU A 590 8.60 -6.40 16.33
CA LEU A 590 8.68 -7.82 16.02
C LEU A 590 9.32 -7.98 14.63
N SER A 591 10.35 -8.81 14.54
CA SER A 591 10.87 -9.34 13.29
C SER A 591 11.03 -10.83 13.33
N LEU A 592 10.70 -11.49 12.22
CA LEU A 592 10.76 -12.93 12.06
C LEU A 592 11.41 -13.27 10.72
N ASN A 593 12.50 -14.02 10.78
CA ASN A 593 13.04 -14.71 9.61
C ASN A 593 12.58 -16.16 9.64
N VAL A 594 12.01 -16.62 8.54
CA VAL A 594 11.56 -18.01 8.36
C VAL A 594 12.25 -18.58 7.13
N ASN A 595 12.91 -19.73 7.24
CA ASN A 595 13.35 -20.47 6.06
C ASN A 595 12.29 -21.53 5.74
N ASN A 596 11.40 -21.21 4.81
CA ASN A 596 10.29 -22.06 4.42
C ASN A 596 10.77 -23.22 3.54
N GLN A 597 10.50 -24.46 3.97
CA GLN A 597 10.83 -25.69 3.24
C GLN A 597 9.62 -26.62 3.06
N VAL A 598 8.41 -26.11 3.32
CA VAL A 598 7.15 -26.88 3.22
C VAL A 598 6.19 -26.23 2.24
N LEU A 599 5.21 -26.97 1.75
CA LEU A 599 4.32 -26.60 0.67
C LEU A 599 2.86 -26.47 1.15
N ASP A 600 2.08 -25.69 0.45
CA ASP A 600 0.62 -25.60 0.57
C ASP A 600 0.16 -25.32 2.00
N HIS A 601 0.68 -24.23 2.58
CA HIS A 601 0.38 -23.87 3.96
C HIS A 601 0.29 -22.34 4.16
N ARG A 602 -0.32 -21.94 5.25
CA ARG A 602 -0.41 -20.55 5.71
C ARG A 602 0.14 -20.43 7.11
N LEU A 603 1.13 -19.55 7.30
CA LEU A 603 1.69 -19.21 8.61
C LEU A 603 1.09 -17.88 9.09
N ARG A 604 0.60 -17.86 10.36
CA ARG A 604 0.03 -16.66 10.99
C ARG A 604 0.68 -16.37 12.32
N LEU A 605 0.95 -15.09 12.61
CA LEU A 605 1.21 -14.58 13.97
C LEU A 605 -0.13 -14.49 14.69
N VAL A 606 -0.22 -15.00 15.92
CA VAL A 606 -1.43 -14.98 16.74
C VAL A 606 -1.16 -14.23 18.04
N LEU A 607 -1.91 -13.16 18.27
CA LEU A 607 -1.87 -12.34 19.48
C LEU A 607 -3.12 -12.57 20.32
N LYS A 608 -2.93 -13.02 21.58
CA LYS A 608 -4.02 -13.22 22.54
C LYS A 608 -4.32 -11.89 23.22
N THR A 609 -5.46 -11.30 22.90
CA THR A 609 -5.76 -9.92 23.31
C THR A 609 -6.64 -9.83 24.56
N ASP A 610 -7.45 -10.84 24.85
CA ASP A 610 -8.52 -10.81 25.86
C ASP A 610 -9.47 -9.60 25.69
N VAL A 611 -9.68 -9.13 24.48
CA VAL A 611 -10.57 -8.02 24.13
C VAL A 611 -11.94 -8.56 23.77
N GLU A 612 -13.00 -8.12 24.42
CA GLU A 612 -14.37 -8.50 24.11
C GLU A 612 -15.01 -7.44 23.19
N THR A 613 -15.14 -7.73 21.90
CA THR A 613 -15.75 -6.83 20.91
C THR A 613 -16.44 -7.63 19.79
N GLU A 614 -17.41 -7.01 19.12
CA GLU A 614 -18.07 -7.60 17.96
C GLU A 614 -17.44 -7.16 16.62
N PHE A 615 -16.48 -6.23 16.67
CA PHE A 615 -15.88 -5.61 15.50
C PHE A 615 -14.36 -5.65 15.56
N SER A 616 -13.74 -5.76 14.40
CA SER A 616 -12.33 -5.44 14.19
C SER A 616 -12.22 -4.14 13.44
N THR A 617 -11.23 -3.31 13.79
CA THR A 617 -10.96 -2.03 13.14
C THR A 617 -9.70 -2.13 12.29
N SER A 618 -9.73 -1.58 11.08
CA SER A 618 -8.51 -1.35 10.30
C SER A 618 -8.59 -0.04 9.55
N ASP A 619 -7.45 0.42 9.04
CA ASP A 619 -7.43 1.59 8.19
C ASP A 619 -7.88 1.27 6.76
N THR A 620 -8.34 2.32 6.09
CA THR A 620 -8.72 2.37 4.68
C THR A 620 -7.92 3.50 4.00
N PRO A 621 -7.97 3.70 2.68
CA PRO A 621 -7.15 4.71 2.00
C PRO A 621 -7.06 6.08 2.67
N PHE A 622 -8.18 6.63 3.19
CA PHE A 622 -8.21 7.88 3.93
C PHE A 622 -9.20 7.83 5.11
N GLY A 623 -9.25 6.72 5.82
CA GLY A 623 -10.18 6.54 6.93
C GLY A 623 -9.88 5.32 7.76
N ILE A 624 -10.86 4.94 8.56
CA ILE A 624 -10.91 3.70 9.32
C ILE A 624 -12.28 3.05 9.11
N ILE A 625 -12.34 1.75 9.32
CA ILE A 625 -13.60 1.00 9.21
C ILE A 625 -13.69 -0.07 10.28
N ASP A 626 -14.86 -0.17 10.90
CA ASP A 626 -15.22 -1.27 11.78
C ASP A 626 -15.94 -2.36 10.98
N ARG A 627 -15.41 -3.58 11.00
CA ARG A 627 -15.98 -4.73 10.32
C ARG A 627 -16.40 -5.79 11.32
N PRO A 628 -17.60 -6.35 11.18
CA PRO A 628 -18.04 -7.45 12.04
C PRO A 628 -17.04 -8.61 12.02
N ILE A 629 -16.75 -9.16 13.21
CA ILE A 629 -15.87 -10.34 13.33
C ILE A 629 -16.55 -11.57 12.71
N GLU A 630 -17.87 -11.70 12.88
CA GLU A 630 -18.63 -12.81 12.29
C GLU A 630 -19.24 -12.40 10.95
N GLU A 631 -19.09 -13.29 9.98
CA GLU A 631 -19.75 -13.15 8.68
C GLU A 631 -21.24 -13.51 8.79
N LYS A 632 -22.09 -12.52 8.55
CA LYS A 632 -23.55 -12.61 8.67
C LYS A 632 -24.15 -13.79 7.90
N TYR A 633 -23.63 -14.08 6.72
CA TYR A 633 -24.20 -15.06 5.79
C TYR A 633 -23.39 -16.35 5.64
N LEU A 634 -22.44 -16.60 6.53
CA LEU A 634 -21.56 -17.77 6.46
C LEU A 634 -22.34 -19.11 6.44
N LYS A 635 -23.50 -19.19 7.10
CA LYS A 635 -24.27 -20.44 7.21
C LYS A 635 -25.15 -20.75 6.00
N ASP A 636 -25.55 -19.76 5.23
CA ASP A 636 -26.51 -19.89 4.14
C ASP A 636 -26.06 -19.25 2.82
N TRP A 637 -24.77 -18.94 2.67
CA TRP A 637 -24.19 -18.23 1.54
C TRP A 637 -24.47 -18.89 0.18
N GLN A 638 -24.43 -20.23 0.11
CA GLN A 638 -24.73 -20.96 -1.14
C GLN A 638 -26.21 -20.80 -1.53
N ALA A 639 -27.12 -20.87 -0.55
CA ALA A 639 -28.56 -20.66 -0.79
C ALA A 639 -28.87 -19.22 -1.23
N ARG A 640 -28.01 -18.26 -0.89
CA ARG A 640 -28.07 -16.86 -1.32
C ARG A 640 -27.44 -16.61 -2.69
N GLY A 641 -26.82 -17.63 -3.30
CA GLY A 641 -26.19 -17.54 -4.61
C GLY A 641 -24.82 -16.86 -4.61
N TYR A 642 -24.15 -16.74 -3.44
CA TYR A 642 -22.79 -16.24 -3.35
C TYR A 642 -21.83 -17.10 -4.17
N LYS A 643 -20.86 -16.47 -4.82
CA LYS A 643 -19.90 -17.13 -5.72
C LYS A 643 -18.73 -17.77 -5.00
N GLU A 644 -18.51 -17.37 -3.75
CA GLU A 644 -17.51 -17.91 -2.82
C GLU A 644 -17.99 -17.75 -1.38
N GLU A 645 -17.42 -18.53 -0.47
CA GLU A 645 -17.72 -18.44 0.97
C GLU A 645 -17.30 -17.07 1.52
N PRO A 646 -18.21 -16.31 2.15
CA PRO A 646 -17.82 -15.09 2.84
C PRO A 646 -16.87 -15.42 3.99
N THR A 647 -15.81 -14.66 4.12
CA THR A 647 -14.75 -14.91 5.11
C THR A 647 -14.50 -13.69 5.96
N SER A 648 -14.11 -13.92 7.22
CA SER A 648 -13.67 -12.87 8.14
C SER A 648 -12.21 -12.45 7.97
N MET A 649 -11.53 -12.90 6.92
CA MET A 649 -10.26 -12.31 6.48
C MET A 649 -10.51 -10.88 6.03
N ARG A 650 -9.70 -9.95 6.54
CA ARG A 650 -9.89 -8.51 6.34
C ARG A 650 -8.61 -7.87 5.81
N PRO A 651 -8.73 -6.86 4.94
CA PRO A 651 -7.59 -6.07 4.52
C PRO A 651 -7.22 -5.03 5.57
N MET A 652 -5.93 -4.71 5.63
CA MET A 652 -5.38 -3.52 6.28
C MET A 652 -4.36 -2.87 5.34
N ILE A 653 -4.21 -1.55 5.44
CA ILE A 653 -3.16 -0.83 4.72
C ILE A 653 -1.95 -0.67 5.63
N HIS A 654 -2.15 -0.09 6.81
CA HIS A 654 -1.10 0.15 7.79
C HIS A 654 -1.34 -0.53 9.13
N PHE A 655 -2.58 -0.73 9.56
CA PHE A 655 -2.86 -1.36 10.84
C PHE A 655 -4.13 -2.20 10.90
N ALA A 656 -4.12 -3.18 11.80
CA ALA A 656 -5.29 -3.90 12.29
C ALA A 656 -5.41 -3.70 13.81
N ASN A 657 -6.64 -3.62 14.32
CA ASN A 657 -6.90 -3.35 15.73
C ASN A 657 -8.10 -4.15 16.26
N LEU A 658 -8.00 -4.54 17.53
CA LEU A 658 -9.11 -4.97 18.37
C LEU A 658 -9.15 -4.10 19.62
N HIS A 659 -10.30 -3.57 19.96
CA HIS A 659 -10.47 -2.76 21.17
C HIS A 659 -11.82 -2.93 21.84
N ASP A 660 -11.83 -2.69 23.14
CA ASP A 660 -13.01 -2.48 23.97
C ASP A 660 -12.85 -1.16 24.74
N ALA A 661 -13.70 -0.91 25.73
CA ALA A 661 -13.65 0.31 26.54
C ALA A 661 -12.43 0.40 27.49
N LYS A 662 -11.58 -0.62 27.57
CA LYS A 662 -10.48 -0.72 28.54
C LYS A 662 -9.14 -1.05 27.94
N THR A 663 -9.11 -1.64 26.75
CA THR A 663 -7.90 -2.17 26.15
C THR A 663 -8.00 -2.08 24.63
N SER A 664 -6.90 -1.70 23.99
CA SER A 664 -6.73 -1.64 22.54
C SER A 664 -5.46 -2.39 22.17
N TRP A 665 -5.58 -3.35 21.25
CA TRP A 665 -4.45 -4.08 20.67
C TRP A 665 -4.37 -3.79 19.18
N SER A 666 -3.23 -3.30 18.74
CA SER A 666 -2.98 -2.97 17.35
C SER A 666 -1.74 -3.69 16.83
N PHE A 667 -1.80 -4.09 15.57
CA PHE A 667 -0.64 -4.49 14.80
C PHE A 667 -0.38 -3.46 13.69
N LEU A 668 0.80 -2.84 13.71
CA LEU A 668 1.27 -1.93 12.66
C LEU A 668 2.05 -2.74 11.62
N SER A 669 1.53 -2.80 10.41
CA SER A 669 2.05 -3.61 9.33
C SER A 669 3.23 -2.96 8.63
N LYS A 670 4.19 -3.80 8.19
CA LYS A 670 5.24 -3.45 7.24
C LYS A 670 5.24 -4.48 6.10
N GLY A 671 4.20 -4.43 5.25
CA GLY A 671 4.08 -5.25 4.04
C GLY A 671 2.93 -6.23 4.02
N THR A 672 2.53 -6.86 5.15
CA THR A 672 1.35 -7.74 5.16
C THR A 672 0.06 -6.94 5.09
N LYS A 673 -0.93 -7.46 4.34
CA LYS A 673 -2.23 -6.77 4.13
C LYS A 673 -3.42 -7.61 4.61
N ASP A 674 -3.19 -8.71 5.32
CA ASP A 674 -4.22 -9.68 5.72
C ASP A 674 -4.21 -9.93 7.22
N PHE A 675 -5.37 -9.79 7.83
CA PHE A 675 -5.61 -10.19 9.21
C PHE A 675 -6.97 -10.87 9.39
N GLN A 676 -7.13 -11.57 10.47
CA GLN A 676 -8.37 -12.23 10.85
C GLN A 676 -8.50 -12.27 12.38
N VAL A 677 -9.71 -12.19 12.90
CA VAL A 677 -9.98 -12.47 14.31
C VAL A 677 -10.36 -13.93 14.44
N LEU A 678 -9.63 -14.64 15.30
CA LEU A 678 -9.88 -16.06 15.63
C LEU A 678 -10.56 -16.14 16.99
N ASP A 679 -11.09 -17.28 17.29
CA ASP A 679 -11.69 -17.67 18.55
C ASP A 679 -12.61 -16.59 19.19
N LYS A 680 -13.89 -16.92 19.25
CA LYS A 680 -14.92 -16.03 19.74
C LYS A 680 -14.79 -15.66 21.24
N ASP A 681 -14.21 -16.57 22.02
CA ASP A 681 -14.13 -16.44 23.47
C ASP A 681 -12.83 -15.76 23.95
N GLN A 682 -11.75 -15.80 23.15
CA GLN A 682 -10.45 -15.21 23.49
C GLN A 682 -10.04 -14.05 22.59
N GLN A 683 -10.72 -13.88 21.49
CA GLN A 683 -10.50 -12.84 20.47
C GLN A 683 -9.03 -12.64 20.13
N GLU A 684 -8.48 -13.65 19.49
CA GLU A 684 -7.12 -13.67 19.03
C GLU A 684 -7.01 -12.89 17.72
N LEU A 685 -6.11 -11.91 17.71
CA LEU A 685 -5.77 -11.17 16.47
C LEU A 685 -4.70 -11.95 15.72
N ALA A 686 -5.08 -12.52 14.58
CA ALA A 686 -4.18 -13.28 13.71
C ALA A 686 -3.76 -12.45 12.50
N ILE A 687 -2.46 -12.33 12.29
CA ILE A 687 -1.84 -11.61 11.16
C ILE A 687 -1.21 -12.64 10.24
N THR A 688 -1.55 -12.64 8.96
CA THR A 688 -0.93 -13.57 8.01
C THR A 688 0.51 -13.14 7.74
N VAL A 689 1.45 -14.02 8.08
CA VAL A 689 2.88 -13.85 7.78
C VAL A 689 3.11 -14.09 6.29
N PHE A 690 2.69 -15.26 5.79
CA PHE A 690 2.65 -15.58 4.37
C PHE A 690 1.74 -16.79 4.10
N ARG A 691 1.42 -16.98 2.81
CA ARG A 691 0.76 -18.17 2.26
C ARG A 691 1.66 -18.80 1.20
N GLY A 692 1.82 -20.13 1.25
CA GLY A 692 2.40 -20.91 0.18
C GLY A 692 1.32 -21.70 -0.56
N VAL A 693 1.18 -21.48 -1.87
CA VAL A 693 0.26 -22.22 -2.75
C VAL A 693 0.93 -22.50 -4.09
N GLY A 694 0.53 -23.55 -4.78
CA GLY A 694 1.22 -24.02 -5.99
C GLY A 694 0.52 -23.70 -7.31
N TYR A 695 -0.60 -22.98 -7.31
CA TYR A 695 -1.42 -22.76 -8.49
C TYR A 695 -1.93 -21.33 -8.61
N LEU A 696 -2.03 -20.83 -9.83
CA LEU A 696 -2.62 -19.53 -10.09
C LEU A 696 -4.11 -19.53 -9.85
N GLY A 697 -4.83 -20.56 -10.31
CA GLY A 697 -6.26 -20.78 -10.06
C GLY A 697 -6.57 -22.26 -10.04
N ARG A 698 -7.41 -22.69 -9.09
CA ARG A 698 -7.83 -24.09 -8.92
C ARG A 698 -9.37 -24.19 -8.88
N PRO A 699 -9.98 -25.20 -9.52
CA PRO A 699 -11.40 -25.48 -9.37
C PRO A 699 -11.69 -26.16 -8.02
N ASP A 700 -12.95 -26.16 -7.63
CA ASP A 700 -13.51 -26.95 -6.53
C ASP A 700 -12.78 -26.82 -5.19
N THR A 701 -12.29 -25.63 -4.86
CA THR A 701 -11.73 -25.41 -3.52
C THR A 701 -12.86 -25.43 -2.45
N LYS A 702 -12.52 -25.73 -1.21
CA LYS A 702 -13.50 -25.85 -0.12
C LYS A 702 -14.34 -24.58 0.07
N ARG A 703 -13.73 -23.41 -0.08
CA ARG A 703 -14.39 -22.09 0.06
C ARG A 703 -15.00 -21.57 -1.25
N ARG A 704 -14.57 -22.10 -2.36
CA ARG A 704 -15.04 -21.72 -3.70
C ARG A 704 -15.25 -22.97 -4.55
N PRO A 705 -16.37 -23.66 -4.36
CA PRO A 705 -16.72 -24.83 -5.18
C PRO A 705 -17.04 -24.40 -6.62
N GLY A 706 -16.77 -25.27 -7.56
CA GLY A 706 -17.00 -25.05 -8.99
C GLY A 706 -15.77 -24.47 -9.69
N ASP A 707 -16.03 -23.58 -10.67
CA ASP A 707 -15.01 -23.09 -11.58
C ASP A 707 -13.91 -22.29 -10.89
N ALA A 708 -12.67 -22.53 -11.34
CA ALA A 708 -11.52 -21.72 -10.98
C ALA A 708 -11.73 -20.24 -11.34
N SER A 709 -10.93 -19.36 -10.74
CA SER A 709 -10.81 -17.97 -11.20
C SER A 709 -9.82 -17.87 -12.36
N GLY A 710 -9.91 -16.78 -13.12
CA GLY A 710 -9.09 -16.60 -14.31
C GLY A 710 -9.48 -17.53 -15.47
N LEU A 711 -8.51 -18.12 -16.15
CA LEU A 711 -8.73 -19.05 -17.27
C LEU A 711 -9.24 -20.39 -16.74
N GLN A 712 -10.54 -20.54 -16.60
CA GLN A 712 -11.24 -21.68 -16.00
C GLN A 712 -10.93 -23.05 -16.60
N THR A 713 -10.38 -23.12 -17.79
CA THR A 713 -10.08 -24.36 -18.49
C THR A 713 -8.63 -24.84 -18.30
N ARG A 714 -7.82 -24.11 -17.56
CA ARG A 714 -6.40 -24.42 -17.36
C ARG A 714 -6.01 -24.28 -15.89
N GLU A 715 -5.36 -25.32 -15.37
CA GLU A 715 -4.52 -25.19 -14.21
C GLU A 715 -3.16 -24.63 -14.65
N VAL A 716 -2.70 -23.58 -14.00
CA VAL A 716 -1.38 -23.01 -14.21
C VAL A 716 -0.59 -23.15 -12.93
N GLU A 717 0.44 -24.00 -12.97
CA GLU A 717 1.33 -24.18 -11.82
C GLU A 717 2.14 -22.91 -11.57
N THR A 718 2.24 -22.54 -10.30
CA THR A 718 3.01 -21.39 -9.81
C THR A 718 3.89 -21.81 -8.62
N PRO A 719 4.94 -22.63 -8.85
CA PRO A 719 5.81 -23.10 -7.76
C PRO A 719 6.49 -21.96 -6.97
N ASP A 720 6.75 -20.80 -7.59
CA ASP A 720 7.33 -19.64 -6.88
C ASP A 720 6.36 -19.07 -5.83
N SER A 721 5.04 -19.25 -5.99
CA SER A 721 4.08 -18.79 -4.99
C SER A 721 4.02 -19.65 -3.72
N GLN A 722 4.77 -20.75 -3.67
CA GLN A 722 5.05 -21.48 -2.43
C GLN A 722 5.97 -20.72 -1.46
N LEU A 723 6.66 -19.68 -1.93
CA LEU A 723 7.58 -18.86 -1.15
C LEU A 723 8.61 -19.68 -0.39
N LEU A 724 9.22 -20.66 -1.08
CA LEU A 724 10.30 -21.49 -0.50
C LEU A 724 11.57 -20.66 -0.29
N GLY A 725 12.30 -20.96 0.78
CA GLY A 725 13.52 -20.25 1.18
C GLY A 725 13.24 -19.21 2.26
N ASP A 726 14.03 -18.15 2.28
CA ASP A 726 13.98 -17.14 3.34
C ASP A 726 12.83 -16.15 3.12
N VAL A 727 11.96 -16.05 4.10
CA VAL A 727 10.85 -15.09 4.20
C VAL A 727 11.10 -14.21 5.42
N PHE A 728 11.18 -12.91 5.20
CA PHE A 728 11.31 -11.93 6.26
C PHE A 728 9.97 -11.25 6.53
N PHE A 729 9.56 -11.21 7.79
CA PHE A 729 8.34 -10.57 8.25
C PHE A 729 8.65 -9.61 9.39
N GLU A 730 8.06 -8.44 9.38
CA GLU A 730 8.19 -7.46 10.45
C GLU A 730 6.91 -6.66 10.69
N GLY A 731 6.80 -6.11 11.89
CA GLY A 731 5.71 -5.22 12.28
C GLY A 731 5.87 -4.76 13.73
N ASN A 732 4.90 -4.00 14.21
CA ASN A 732 4.91 -3.53 15.59
C ASN A 732 3.58 -3.84 16.27
N ILE A 733 3.63 -4.26 17.51
CA ILE A 733 2.46 -4.44 18.36
C ILE A 733 2.36 -3.22 19.28
N VAL A 734 1.17 -2.64 19.39
CA VAL A 734 0.87 -1.53 20.28
C VAL A 734 -0.30 -1.92 21.19
N ILE A 735 -0.13 -1.71 22.49
CA ILE A 735 -1.17 -2.03 23.47
C ILE A 735 -1.46 -0.79 24.31
N ASP A 736 -2.68 -0.28 24.19
CA ASP A 736 -3.16 0.91 24.90
C ASP A 736 -4.44 0.64 25.72
N THR A 737 -4.90 1.60 26.45
CA THR A 737 -6.16 1.54 27.22
C THR A 737 -7.39 1.88 26.41
N ASP A 738 -7.21 2.60 25.31
CA ASP A 738 -8.25 3.10 24.42
C ASP A 738 -7.73 3.14 22.97
N PHE A 739 -8.63 3.08 22.04
CA PHE A 739 -8.30 3.20 20.62
C PHE A 739 -8.32 4.68 20.19
N ASP A 740 -7.21 5.13 19.62
CA ASP A 740 -7.09 6.44 18.97
C ASP A 740 -6.36 6.29 17.64
N ALA A 741 -7.10 6.42 16.54
CA ALA A 741 -6.57 6.24 15.17
C ALA A 741 -5.48 7.27 14.84
N VAL A 742 -5.58 8.52 15.33
CA VAL A 742 -4.56 9.56 15.07
C VAL A 742 -3.26 9.22 15.79
N SER A 743 -3.34 8.84 17.07
CA SER A 743 -2.18 8.39 17.83
C SER A 743 -1.53 7.16 17.19
N LEU A 744 -2.32 6.20 16.77
CA LEU A 744 -1.82 4.96 16.15
C LEU A 744 -1.11 5.23 14.82
N GLN A 745 -1.67 6.11 13.98
CA GLN A 745 -1.02 6.51 12.74
C GLN A 745 0.28 7.28 12.98
N ASN A 746 0.34 8.13 14.00
CA ASN A 746 1.58 8.79 14.38
C ASN A 746 2.66 7.78 14.82
N GLN A 747 2.27 6.73 15.54
CA GLN A 747 3.19 5.63 15.88
C GLN A 747 3.65 4.86 14.63
N TYR A 748 2.76 4.63 13.67
CA TYR A 748 3.14 4.04 12.38
C TYR A 748 4.17 4.91 11.65
N LEU A 749 3.96 6.24 11.60
CA LEU A 749 4.92 7.17 10.96
C LEU A 749 6.31 7.09 11.59
N LEU A 750 6.42 6.91 12.91
CA LEU A 750 7.72 6.72 13.56
C LEU A 750 8.45 5.49 13.03
N THR A 751 7.75 4.40 12.67
CA THR A 751 8.37 3.19 12.09
C THR A 751 8.99 3.44 10.72
N THR A 752 8.57 4.50 10.03
CA THR A 752 9.07 4.87 8.70
C THR A 752 10.31 5.78 8.74
N GLN A 753 10.74 6.26 9.94
CA GLN A 753 11.79 7.27 10.10
C GLN A 753 13.11 6.71 10.66
N GLU A 754 13.25 5.40 10.77
CA GLU A 754 14.37 4.77 11.48
C GLU A 754 15.71 4.99 10.78
N ASP A 755 15.77 4.92 9.44
CA ASP A 755 17.02 4.86 8.66
C ASP A 755 17.47 6.21 8.08
N ILE A 756 16.92 7.35 8.53
CA ILE A 756 17.22 8.66 7.95
C ILE A 756 18.39 9.30 8.70
N TYR A 757 19.61 8.88 8.37
CA TYR A 757 20.85 9.44 8.91
C TYR A 757 21.99 9.31 7.90
N TYR A 758 23.08 10.07 8.10
CA TYR A 758 24.30 9.97 7.32
C TYR A 758 25.51 10.24 8.21
N GLN A 759 26.53 9.38 8.12
CA GLN A 759 27.84 9.60 8.74
C GLN A 759 28.80 10.17 7.70
N THR A 760 29.38 11.32 7.97
CA THR A 760 30.63 11.76 7.29
C THR A 760 31.84 11.15 8.02
N GLN A 761 32.71 10.48 7.29
CA GLN A 761 33.86 9.76 7.87
C GLN A 761 35.04 9.74 6.90
N THR A 762 36.24 9.50 7.43
CA THR A 762 37.51 9.51 6.68
C THR A 762 38.05 8.12 6.36
N ILE A 763 37.35 7.06 6.81
CA ILE A 763 37.75 5.68 6.58
C ILE A 763 37.48 5.31 5.11
N ASN A 764 38.35 4.53 4.49
CA ASN A 764 38.19 4.03 3.13
C ASN A 764 37.10 2.92 3.09
N ARG A 765 35.85 3.35 3.32
CA ARG A 765 34.68 2.51 3.33
C ARG A 765 33.50 3.26 2.74
N PHE A 766 32.79 2.60 1.85
CA PHE A 766 31.51 3.10 1.34
C PHE A 766 30.36 2.53 2.19
N SER A 767 29.59 3.39 2.82
CA SER A 767 28.39 3.01 3.55
C SER A 767 27.19 2.81 2.60
N THR A 768 27.20 3.49 1.45
CA THR A 768 26.24 3.33 0.37
C THR A 768 26.92 3.24 -0.99
N PRO A 769 26.33 2.56 -2.00
CA PRO A 769 26.95 2.42 -3.33
C PRO A 769 27.24 3.75 -4.03
N ILE A 770 26.46 4.80 -3.77
CA ILE A 770 26.63 6.11 -4.41
C ILE A 770 27.87 6.85 -3.93
N GLU A 771 28.47 6.46 -2.81
CA GLU A 771 29.72 7.06 -2.32
C GLU A 771 30.91 6.82 -3.26
N TYR A 772 30.82 5.84 -4.16
CA TYR A 772 31.77 5.67 -5.24
C TYR A 772 31.87 6.91 -6.15
N PHE A 773 30.79 7.64 -6.32
CA PHE A 773 30.76 8.82 -7.17
C PHE A 773 31.18 10.08 -6.41
N PRO A 774 32.17 10.87 -6.91
CA PRO A 774 32.51 12.14 -6.31
C PRO A 774 31.31 13.10 -6.22
N ILE A 775 31.25 13.89 -5.15
CA ILE A 775 30.18 14.87 -4.94
C ILE A 775 30.80 16.26 -4.60
N ASN A 776 30.28 17.30 -5.22
CA ASN A 776 30.67 18.68 -4.90
C ASN A 776 29.88 19.16 -3.67
N LYS A 777 30.60 19.76 -2.70
CA LYS A 777 29.96 20.48 -1.58
C LYS A 777 29.20 21.69 -2.12
N LYS A 778 28.15 22.07 -1.40
CA LYS A 778 27.40 23.30 -1.65
C LYS A 778 27.56 24.22 -0.44
N ASN A 779 27.68 25.53 -0.68
CA ASN A 779 27.63 26.48 0.43
C ASN A 779 26.18 26.55 0.92
N ILE A 780 25.97 26.09 2.15
CA ILE A 780 24.68 26.09 2.83
C ILE A 780 24.77 27.09 4.00
N ASP A 781 23.76 27.93 4.15
CA ASP A 781 23.64 28.78 5.33
C ASP A 781 23.20 27.91 6.52
N LEU A 782 24.02 27.92 7.58
CA LEU A 782 23.93 27.04 8.76
C LEU A 782 22.75 27.37 9.71
N LYS A 783 21.81 28.22 9.34
CA LYS A 783 20.67 28.50 10.22
C LYS A 783 19.79 27.27 10.36
N PRO A 784 19.47 26.87 11.60
CA PRO A 784 18.48 25.79 11.79
C PRO A 784 17.15 26.25 11.21
N LEU A 785 16.73 25.56 10.15
CA LEU A 785 15.52 25.91 9.43
C LEU A 785 14.36 25.01 9.90
N ARG A 786 13.41 25.62 10.59
CA ARG A 786 12.07 25.06 10.74
C ARG A 786 11.25 25.61 9.59
N MET A 787 10.94 24.80 8.60
CA MET A 787 10.19 25.27 7.43
C MET A 787 8.70 25.27 7.70
N ILE A 788 8.19 24.12 8.07
CA ILE A 788 6.79 23.87 8.44
C ILE A 788 6.81 23.05 9.72
N ALA A 789 6.07 23.47 10.72
CA ALA A 789 5.80 22.68 11.90
C ALA A 789 4.30 22.53 12.11
N LEU A 790 3.87 21.32 12.32
CA LEU A 790 2.50 21.00 12.73
C LEU A 790 2.48 20.84 14.25
N GLU A 791 1.63 21.59 14.94
CA GLU A 791 1.52 21.53 16.40
C GLU A 791 0.08 21.19 16.82
N ASN A 792 -0.04 20.43 17.91
CA ASN A 792 -1.32 20.00 18.50
C ASN A 792 -2.26 19.33 17.49
N ILE A 793 -1.71 18.40 16.69
CA ILE A 793 -2.43 17.80 15.57
C ILE A 793 -3.45 16.78 16.07
N GLY A 794 -4.72 17.00 15.73
CA GLY A 794 -5.84 16.07 15.94
C GLY A 794 -6.31 15.38 14.66
N VAL A 795 -5.54 15.44 13.56
CA VAL A 795 -5.80 14.83 12.26
C VAL A 795 -4.57 14.07 11.80
N ILE A 796 -4.73 13.19 10.82
CA ILE A 796 -3.62 12.37 10.30
C ILE A 796 -2.82 13.17 9.25
N PHE A 797 -1.50 13.13 9.38
CA PHE A 797 -0.57 13.54 8.32
C PHE A 797 -0.53 12.46 7.25
N SER A 798 -0.86 12.83 6.02
CA SER A 798 -0.89 11.93 4.87
C SER A 798 0.36 12.04 4.01
N SER A 799 0.68 13.24 3.53
CA SER A 799 1.86 13.47 2.69
C SER A 799 2.33 14.92 2.69
N MET A 800 3.59 15.11 2.31
CA MET A 800 4.18 16.40 2.01
C MET A 800 5.07 16.30 0.78
N GLU A 801 4.79 17.10 -0.24
CA GLU A 801 5.49 17.06 -1.52
C GLU A 801 5.70 18.47 -2.09
N THR A 802 6.61 18.61 -3.04
CA THR A 802 6.73 19.85 -3.82
C THR A 802 5.55 19.94 -4.80
N SER A 803 4.99 21.14 -4.97
CA SER A 803 3.95 21.37 -5.98
C SER A 803 4.47 21.02 -7.39
N SER A 804 3.57 20.62 -8.29
CA SER A 804 3.93 20.20 -9.66
C SER A 804 4.65 21.30 -10.45
N ASP A 805 4.35 22.56 -10.18
CA ASP A 805 5.03 23.75 -10.74
C ASP A 805 6.31 24.13 -10.00
N GLN A 806 6.70 23.35 -8.96
CA GLN A 806 7.88 23.57 -8.11
C GLN A 806 7.90 24.96 -7.42
N THR A 807 6.76 25.62 -7.27
CA THR A 807 6.67 26.96 -6.67
C THR A 807 6.26 26.95 -5.20
N GLY A 808 5.72 25.84 -4.71
CA GLY A 808 5.22 25.69 -3.35
C GLY A 808 5.33 24.26 -2.81
N ILE A 809 4.75 24.07 -1.66
CA ILE A 809 4.66 22.80 -0.96
C ILE A 809 3.19 22.39 -0.87
N GLN A 810 2.88 21.12 -1.12
CA GLN A 810 1.58 20.55 -0.85
C GLN A 810 1.67 19.73 0.42
N LEU A 811 0.83 20.05 1.40
CA LEU A 811 0.69 19.36 2.67
C LEU A 811 -0.72 18.77 2.74
N ARG A 812 -0.85 17.44 2.86
CA ARG A 812 -2.14 16.77 2.96
C ARG A 812 -2.36 16.19 4.34
N LEU A 813 -3.54 16.48 4.88
CA LEU A 813 -4.04 15.98 6.16
C LEU A 813 -5.44 15.42 5.96
N TYR A 814 -5.87 14.49 6.82
CA TYR A 814 -7.24 13.99 6.81
C TYR A 814 -7.75 13.64 8.20
N ASN A 815 -9.06 13.73 8.38
CA ASN A 815 -9.76 13.26 9.57
C ASN A 815 -10.22 11.81 9.35
N PRO A 816 -9.69 10.80 10.07
CA PRO A 816 -10.08 9.41 9.84
C PRO A 816 -11.46 9.06 10.42
N GLN A 817 -12.04 9.92 11.26
CA GLN A 817 -13.20 9.63 12.11
C GLN A 817 -14.51 10.04 11.44
N ASP A 818 -15.61 9.42 11.88
CA ASP A 818 -16.98 9.77 11.50
C ASP A 818 -17.55 10.98 12.26
N THR A 819 -16.71 11.67 13.02
CA THR A 819 -17.02 12.88 13.76
C THR A 819 -16.14 14.05 13.35
N SER A 820 -16.66 15.27 13.46
CA SER A 820 -15.86 16.48 13.18
C SER A 820 -14.71 16.65 14.17
N GLN A 821 -13.53 17.00 13.66
CA GLN A 821 -12.39 17.41 14.47
C GLN A 821 -12.35 18.94 14.61
N LYS A 822 -12.75 19.42 15.79
CA LYS A 822 -12.88 20.87 16.06
C LYS A 822 -11.55 21.57 16.32
N MET A 823 -10.54 20.86 16.77
CA MET A 823 -9.19 21.38 17.04
C MET A 823 -8.15 20.56 16.24
N PRO A 824 -8.11 20.74 14.92
CA PRO A 824 -7.23 19.92 14.05
C PRO A 824 -5.74 20.26 14.21
N GLY A 825 -5.39 21.44 14.75
CA GLY A 825 -4.01 21.85 15.01
C GLY A 825 -3.62 23.15 14.36
N ILE A 826 -2.32 23.43 14.38
CA ILE A 826 -1.72 24.67 13.90
C ILE A 826 -0.63 24.34 12.87
N ILE A 827 -0.61 25.07 11.76
CA ILE A 827 0.51 25.10 10.81
C ILE A 827 1.36 26.31 11.14
N LYS A 828 2.61 26.10 11.56
CA LYS A 828 3.61 27.14 11.77
C LYS A 828 4.62 27.16 10.65
N LEU A 829 4.98 28.34 10.20
CA LEU A 829 5.93 28.59 9.12
C LEU A 829 7.09 29.43 9.64
N GLN A 830 8.29 29.15 9.18
CA GLN A 830 9.47 29.94 9.55
C GLN A 830 9.49 31.31 8.89
N GLU A 831 8.92 31.41 7.69
CA GLU A 831 8.83 32.64 6.89
C GLU A 831 7.38 32.82 6.45
N PRO A 832 6.91 34.07 6.32
CA PRO A 832 5.56 34.32 5.86
C PRO A 832 5.30 33.70 4.48
N ALA A 833 4.23 32.93 4.35
CA ALA A 833 3.81 32.32 3.09
C ALA A 833 2.32 32.56 2.82
N ALA A 834 1.94 32.46 1.56
CA ALA A 834 0.54 32.34 1.20
C ALA A 834 0.08 30.91 1.37
N ILE A 835 -1.08 30.73 2.00
CA ILE A 835 -1.70 29.41 2.22
C ILE A 835 -3.00 29.35 1.44
N LYS A 836 -3.13 28.30 0.62
CA LYS A 836 -4.30 28.05 -0.24
C LYS A 836 -4.82 26.65 -0.02
N LEU A 837 -6.10 26.44 -0.26
CA LEU A 837 -6.68 25.09 -0.35
C LEU A 837 -6.54 24.60 -1.79
N LEU A 838 -6.15 23.33 -1.93
CA LEU A 838 -6.02 22.65 -3.21
C LEU A 838 -6.96 21.44 -3.24
N ASN A 839 -7.43 21.11 -4.45
CA ASN A 839 -8.02 19.78 -4.67
C ASN A 839 -6.94 18.70 -4.77
N LEU A 840 -7.31 17.43 -4.98
CA LEU A 840 -6.35 16.34 -5.05
C LEU A 840 -5.46 16.33 -6.30
N GLU A 841 -5.87 17.06 -7.37
CA GLU A 841 -5.00 17.34 -8.53
C GLU A 841 -3.92 18.39 -8.24
N GLY A 842 -4.03 19.15 -7.14
CA GLY A 842 -3.17 20.28 -6.83
C GLY A 842 -3.68 21.61 -7.39
N LYS A 843 -4.90 21.69 -7.93
CA LYS A 843 -5.54 22.94 -8.39
C LYS A 843 -6.05 23.74 -7.21
N ILE A 844 -5.85 25.07 -7.26
CA ILE A 844 -6.31 25.98 -6.21
C ILE A 844 -7.85 26.05 -6.25
N ILE A 845 -8.49 25.77 -5.10
CA ILE A 845 -9.93 25.89 -4.90
C ILE A 845 -10.32 27.09 -4.04
N ASP A 846 -9.41 27.51 -3.12
CA ASP A 846 -9.65 28.67 -2.26
C ASP A 846 -8.32 29.29 -1.82
N SER A 847 -8.35 30.57 -1.40
CA SER A 847 -7.19 31.27 -0.84
C SER A 847 -7.48 31.62 0.62
N LEU A 848 -6.80 30.94 1.54
CA LEU A 848 -7.02 31.13 2.98
C LEU A 848 -6.33 32.37 3.49
N GLU A 849 -5.01 32.48 3.23
CA GLU A 849 -4.16 33.57 3.73
C GLU A 849 -3.12 33.96 2.68
N ASN A 850 -2.76 35.25 2.64
CA ASN A 850 -1.82 35.79 1.65
C ASN A 850 -0.38 35.93 2.16
N SER A 851 -0.19 36.03 3.48
CA SER A 851 1.14 36.15 4.08
C SER A 851 1.04 35.96 5.59
N VAL A 852 1.22 34.75 6.05
CA VAL A 852 1.17 34.40 7.49
C VAL A 852 2.33 33.50 7.88
N GLU A 853 2.74 33.55 9.15
CA GLU A 853 3.69 32.64 9.78
C GLU A 853 2.99 31.54 10.58
N GLU A 854 1.69 31.70 10.84
CA GLU A 854 0.87 30.75 11.59
C GLU A 854 -0.55 30.70 11.03
N LEU A 855 -1.08 29.48 10.88
CA LEU A 855 -2.48 29.23 10.51
C LEU A 855 -3.10 28.29 11.54
N LEU A 856 -4.09 28.77 12.28
CA LEU A 856 -4.99 27.89 13.03
C LEU A 856 -5.92 27.21 12.00
N MET A 857 -5.81 25.88 11.89
CA MET A 857 -6.63 25.14 10.92
C MET A 857 -8.11 25.17 11.32
N ALA A 858 -8.98 25.40 10.35
CA ALA A 858 -10.42 25.31 10.55
C ALA A 858 -10.86 23.87 10.84
N GLU A 859 -12.01 23.70 11.52
CA GLU A 859 -12.62 22.40 11.81
C GLU A 859 -12.61 21.51 10.57
N PHE A 860 -12.19 20.25 10.73
CA PHE A 860 -12.33 19.19 9.72
C PHE A 860 -13.67 18.48 9.92
N ARG A 861 -14.40 18.29 8.82
CA ARG A 861 -15.62 17.47 8.81
C ARG A 861 -15.25 15.98 8.98
N PRO A 862 -16.21 15.11 9.29
CA PRO A 862 -16.00 13.66 9.26
C PRO A 862 -15.35 13.25 7.92
N GLY A 863 -14.35 12.38 7.97
CA GLY A 863 -13.69 11.83 6.78
C GLY A 863 -13.03 12.82 5.83
N GLU A 864 -12.95 14.11 6.14
CA GLU A 864 -12.47 15.15 5.23
C GLU A 864 -10.98 15.02 4.93
N ILE A 865 -10.62 15.05 3.65
CA ILE A 865 -9.26 15.17 3.15
C ILE A 865 -9.03 16.64 2.79
N ARG A 866 -7.93 17.22 3.27
CA ARG A 866 -7.60 18.60 2.98
C ARG A 866 -6.14 18.74 2.56
N THR A 867 -5.92 19.41 1.42
CA THR A 867 -4.58 19.70 0.90
C THR A 867 -4.32 21.20 1.00
N TYR A 868 -3.28 21.57 1.74
CA TYR A 868 -2.79 22.94 1.84
C TYR A 868 -1.64 23.17 0.86
N GLY A 869 -1.78 24.17 0.00
CA GLY A 869 -0.68 24.69 -0.83
C GLY A 869 -0.01 25.85 -0.08
N ILE A 870 1.28 25.72 0.21
CA ILE A 870 2.08 26.70 0.95
C ILE A 870 3.10 27.30 -0.01
N PHE A 871 2.97 28.63 -0.26
CA PHE A 871 3.75 29.35 -1.27
C PHE A 871 4.56 30.45 -0.59
N PHE A 872 5.87 30.25 -0.44
CA PHE A 872 6.78 31.25 0.09
C PHE A 872 7.04 32.33 -0.95
N LYS A 873 7.21 33.58 -0.51
CA LYS A 873 7.64 34.67 -1.41
C LYS A 873 9.04 34.38 -1.92
N LYS A 874 9.25 34.54 -3.24
CA LYS A 874 10.58 34.40 -3.86
C LYS A 874 11.52 35.50 -3.41
#